data_a3c56171b1a794284c3084674065f2fe
#
_entry.id   a3c56171b1a794284c3084674065f2fe
#
_cell.length_a   1.000
_cell.length_b   1.000
_cell.length_c   1.000
_cell.angle_alpha   90.00
_cell.angle_beta   90.00
_cell.angle_gamma   90.00
#
_symmetry.space_group_name_H-M   'P 1'
#
loop_
_entity.id
_entity.type
_entity.pdbx_description
1 polymer ?
#
loop_
_entity_poly.entity_id
_entity_poly.type
_entity_poly.pdbx_seq_one_letter_code
_entity_poly.pdbx_strand_id
1 'polypeptide(L)'
;MQTRTQTARHERNLLLIAAAFLVAGTLTLGIRDLQPAIRHAPPAIGHWSLVIALYFVCFATAHILLTRYLPHRDPLLLPTGALLTGWGLLLIGRLAINFIVRQTIWMLISTAAMLAIVRLSRDLRWLRRFRYTWLFGGLALLAATLVFGVNPSGFGPRLWLGAWGVYFQPSEPLKLLMVVYLASYLAERRELLVSEGRKVGRWRLPPMAYVGPLLAMWGLAMVLLVWQEDLGAAMLFFFTFLAMFYLATGQWGAVAAGLGLFILVGLAGYRSSDRIALRVDGWLNPWPEAAGRAFQIVQSLLAFGAGGVFGQGLGLGSPTYIPAVHTDFVFAAIGEEFGLAGTVAIVALYGVLMCRGFRLAARATQRFERLLAAGLTAGWVIQAWVIMAGNAKLAPIAGVTLPFVSYGGSSLLTSFIALGLLLRVSSPTSHVRSPTSYVRSPTSRVRSPTPPTNRLPDQATIHPTIRPPDQPVLHLAGALGLALALLAAMCGYWAIARADNLRARDDNPRRVLYEQRIVRGRILDRDGVVLADVEVADDGTVTRRYPVPEAVPAVGYASLRYGTGGIEAAFDAELRGEAGRSGWQVAWEGLVHRAPHGRDVQLTLDAELQVQAQRALEGHAGAVVLLDATTGEILTLASSPGFDPEHLDEEWEALREDPAGPLINRATQGLYQPGAALQTVIVAEALAENLADLSTPVSNTTAALPVNGTLLSCNAAPAEPATLADAYAAACPAPLADLGERLGAADLEAAVERWALTTPPSLEIPAEAADWSAAALSTRTALRAEAVGQGRLTVSPLHVAIVAGALANDGKMPVPRLVLRVQDAGGGWQAHHSAEEPRGVLSPDVARALLAAWSRHGRDIAAHWGVAVAGAGRPPHAWFMGVAPATGGTRYAVGVLVEHAVSPEAAVSIGTALLEAASTR
;
A
#
# COMPACT_ATOMS: atom_id res chain seq x y z
N MET A 1 -33.50 -15.83 -42.35
CA MET A 1 -32.41 -16.81 -42.10
C MET A 1 -31.11 -16.14 -41.75
N GLN A 2 -30.73 -15.05 -42.40
CA GLN A 2 -29.47 -14.29 -42.14
C GLN A 2 -29.32 -13.78 -40.68
N THR A 3 -30.37 -13.23 -40.05
CA THR A 3 -30.32 -12.71 -38.69
C THR A 3 -30.08 -13.81 -37.62
N ARG A 4 -30.58 -15.04 -37.85
CA ARG A 4 -30.39 -16.21 -36.90
C ARG A 4 -28.94 -16.66 -36.86
N THR A 5 -28.31 -16.79 -38.06
CA THR A 5 -26.90 -17.21 -38.16
C THR A 5 -25.96 -16.15 -37.60
N GLN A 6 -26.32 -14.87 -37.77
CA GLN A 6 -25.53 -13.75 -37.26
C GLN A 6 -25.53 -13.66 -35.73
N THR A 7 -26.69 -13.80 -35.09
CA THR A 7 -26.81 -13.83 -33.61
C THR A 7 -26.03 -15.00 -33.01
N ALA A 8 -26.16 -16.20 -33.59
CA ALA A 8 -25.45 -17.38 -33.09
C ALA A 8 -23.94 -17.27 -33.29
N ARG A 9 -23.48 -16.72 -34.41
CA ARG A 9 -22.03 -16.46 -34.64
C ARG A 9 -21.47 -15.44 -33.62
N HIS A 10 -22.18 -14.36 -33.36
CA HIS A 10 -21.76 -13.33 -32.42
C HIS A 10 -21.65 -13.90 -31.00
N GLU A 11 -22.65 -14.59 -30.52
CA GLU A 11 -22.63 -15.27 -29.20
C GLU A 11 -21.46 -16.28 -29.09
N ARG A 12 -21.27 -17.11 -30.16
CA ARG A 12 -20.15 -18.07 -30.17
C ARG A 12 -18.79 -17.37 -30.03
N ASN A 13 -18.56 -16.29 -30.79
CA ASN A 13 -17.29 -15.58 -30.72
C ASN A 13 -17.05 -14.99 -29.34
N LEU A 14 -18.06 -14.45 -28.68
CA LEU A 14 -17.94 -13.93 -27.31
C LEU A 14 -17.72 -15.07 -26.28
N LEU A 15 -18.31 -16.24 -26.47
CA LEU A 15 -18.03 -17.41 -25.64
C LEU A 15 -16.60 -17.90 -25.80
N LEU A 16 -16.06 -17.85 -27.04
CA LEU A 16 -14.65 -18.18 -27.28
C LEU A 16 -13.70 -17.18 -26.58
N ILE A 17 -14.04 -15.89 -26.55
CA ILE A 17 -13.28 -14.89 -25.79
C ILE A 17 -13.33 -15.19 -24.29
N ALA A 18 -14.51 -15.54 -23.74
CA ALA A 18 -14.65 -15.90 -22.33
C ALA A 18 -13.82 -17.16 -21.98
N ALA A 19 -13.80 -18.14 -22.87
CA ALA A 19 -12.99 -19.34 -22.70
C ALA A 19 -11.48 -19.06 -22.84
N ALA A 20 -11.07 -18.20 -23.80
CA ALA A 20 -9.69 -17.79 -23.95
C ALA A 20 -9.18 -17.03 -22.70
N PHE A 21 -10.03 -16.20 -22.09
CA PHE A 21 -9.71 -15.52 -20.82
C PHE A 21 -9.44 -16.53 -19.69
N LEU A 22 -10.28 -17.56 -19.55
CA LEU A 22 -10.08 -18.60 -18.55
C LEU A 22 -8.78 -19.38 -18.80
N VAL A 23 -8.52 -19.76 -20.06
CA VAL A 23 -7.30 -20.48 -20.45
C VAL A 23 -6.06 -19.63 -20.20
N ALA A 24 -6.07 -18.38 -20.62
CA ALA A 24 -4.95 -17.45 -20.38
C ALA A 24 -4.67 -17.28 -18.88
N GLY A 25 -5.69 -17.06 -18.07
CA GLY A 25 -5.55 -16.94 -16.61
C GLY A 25 -5.03 -18.22 -15.94
N THR A 26 -5.48 -19.40 -16.38
CA THR A 26 -4.98 -20.67 -15.84
C THR A 26 -3.53 -20.96 -16.26
N LEU A 27 -3.14 -20.56 -17.47
CA LEU A 27 -1.77 -20.66 -17.93
C LEU A 27 -0.85 -19.75 -17.11
N THR A 28 -1.30 -18.53 -16.81
CA THR A 28 -0.53 -17.59 -15.96
C THR A 28 -0.29 -18.18 -14.56
N LEU A 29 -1.32 -18.77 -13.95
CA LEU A 29 -1.18 -19.47 -12.68
C LEU A 29 -0.24 -20.69 -12.77
N GLY A 30 -0.36 -21.47 -13.85
CA GLY A 30 0.50 -22.66 -14.06
C GLY A 30 1.97 -22.31 -14.31
N ILE A 31 2.28 -21.22 -15.01
CA ILE A 31 3.66 -20.75 -15.21
C ILE A 31 4.27 -20.33 -13.87
N ARG A 32 3.51 -19.68 -13.01
CA ARG A 32 3.94 -19.30 -11.65
C ARG A 32 4.33 -20.55 -10.83
N ASP A 33 3.50 -21.59 -10.86
CA ASP A 33 3.75 -22.83 -10.09
C ASP A 33 4.99 -23.61 -10.59
N LEU A 34 5.51 -23.26 -11.79
CA LEU A 34 6.74 -23.82 -12.35
C LEU A 34 8.01 -23.08 -11.92
N GLN A 35 7.88 -21.87 -11.33
CA GLN A 35 9.05 -21.15 -10.80
C GLN A 35 9.53 -21.81 -9.50
N PRO A 36 10.84 -22.18 -9.39
CA PRO A 36 11.36 -22.92 -8.23
C PRO A 36 11.20 -22.18 -6.89
N ALA A 37 11.18 -20.86 -6.90
CA ALA A 37 11.02 -20.01 -5.72
C ALA A 37 9.63 -20.06 -5.02
N ILE A 38 8.65 -20.76 -5.57
CA ILE A 38 7.24 -20.72 -5.09
C ILE A 38 6.67 -22.13 -4.84
N ARG A 39 7.53 -23.16 -4.80
CA ARG A 39 7.14 -24.58 -4.66
C ARG A 39 6.71 -24.97 -3.24
N HIS A 40 5.55 -24.51 -2.76
CA HIS A 40 4.95 -25.11 -1.54
C HIS A 40 3.61 -25.81 -1.76
N ALA A 41 3.16 -26.01 -3.03
CA ALA A 41 1.95 -26.79 -3.33
C ALA A 41 2.19 -27.79 -4.46
N PRO A 42 1.55 -28.99 -4.40
CA PRO A 42 1.62 -29.94 -5.50
C PRO A 42 1.06 -29.29 -6.78
N PRO A 43 1.62 -29.61 -7.96
CA PRO A 43 1.20 -28.97 -9.21
C PRO A 43 -0.29 -29.18 -9.48
N ALA A 44 -1.06 -28.12 -9.39
CA ALA A 44 -2.52 -28.10 -9.60
C ALA A 44 -2.91 -28.28 -11.08
N ILE A 45 -1.97 -28.52 -11.99
CA ILE A 45 -2.17 -28.59 -13.44
C ILE A 45 -3.23 -29.61 -13.85
N GLY A 46 -3.29 -30.77 -13.17
CA GLY A 46 -4.27 -31.81 -13.49
C GLY A 46 -5.73 -31.40 -13.23
N HIS A 47 -5.98 -30.60 -12.21
CA HIS A 47 -7.32 -30.12 -11.89
C HIS A 47 -7.81 -29.05 -12.87
N TRP A 48 -6.92 -28.17 -13.34
CA TRP A 48 -7.28 -27.10 -14.27
C TRP A 48 -7.67 -27.59 -15.65
N SER A 49 -7.04 -28.63 -16.18
CA SER A 49 -7.39 -29.23 -17.47
C SER A 49 -8.82 -29.75 -17.47
N LEU A 50 -9.25 -30.40 -16.39
CA LEU A 50 -10.62 -30.88 -16.21
C LEU A 50 -11.61 -29.71 -16.06
N VAL A 51 -11.30 -28.69 -15.27
CA VAL A 51 -12.15 -27.50 -15.08
C VAL A 51 -12.37 -26.78 -16.41
N ILE A 52 -11.32 -26.57 -17.20
CA ILE A 52 -11.39 -25.94 -18.52
C ILE A 52 -12.25 -26.79 -19.47
N ALA A 53 -12.00 -28.09 -19.52
CA ALA A 53 -12.76 -29.00 -20.38
C ALA A 53 -14.26 -28.98 -20.03
N LEU A 54 -14.60 -29.08 -18.74
CA LEU A 54 -15.98 -29.01 -18.26
C LEU A 54 -16.63 -27.65 -18.54
N TYR A 55 -15.90 -26.55 -18.39
CA TYR A 55 -16.37 -25.22 -18.74
C TYR A 55 -16.72 -25.12 -20.22
N PHE A 56 -15.82 -25.57 -21.11
CA PHE A 56 -16.06 -25.60 -22.56
C PHE A 56 -17.27 -26.44 -22.93
N VAL A 57 -17.33 -27.67 -22.41
CA VAL A 57 -18.49 -28.60 -22.68
C VAL A 57 -19.78 -27.94 -22.20
N CYS A 58 -19.77 -27.35 -21.02
CA CYS A 58 -20.94 -26.73 -20.39
C CYS A 58 -21.51 -25.60 -21.28
N PHE A 59 -20.68 -24.62 -21.63
CA PHE A 59 -21.13 -23.46 -22.40
C PHE A 59 -21.31 -23.76 -23.90
N ALA A 60 -20.56 -24.69 -24.47
CA ALA A 60 -20.80 -25.16 -25.83
C ALA A 60 -22.17 -25.87 -25.93
N THR A 61 -22.46 -26.77 -24.99
CA THR A 61 -23.76 -27.44 -24.92
C THR A 61 -24.90 -26.43 -24.72
N ALA A 62 -24.71 -25.46 -23.82
CA ALA A 62 -25.66 -24.38 -23.61
C ALA A 62 -25.89 -23.58 -24.91
N HIS A 63 -24.84 -23.18 -25.62
CA HIS A 63 -24.95 -22.48 -26.90
C HIS A 63 -25.71 -23.29 -27.95
N ILE A 64 -25.38 -24.57 -28.13
CA ILE A 64 -26.00 -25.45 -29.12
C ILE A 64 -27.49 -25.61 -28.80
N LEU A 65 -27.84 -25.94 -27.58
CA LEU A 65 -29.25 -26.17 -27.17
C LEU A 65 -30.06 -24.87 -27.23
N LEU A 66 -29.48 -23.74 -26.78
CA LEU A 66 -30.15 -22.44 -26.87
C LEU A 66 -30.35 -22.00 -28.32
N THR A 67 -29.41 -22.30 -29.22
CA THR A 67 -29.56 -22.01 -30.65
C THR A 67 -30.70 -22.79 -31.26
N ARG A 68 -30.95 -24.01 -30.75
CA ARG A 68 -32.08 -24.87 -31.17
C ARG A 68 -33.43 -24.42 -30.58
N TYR A 69 -33.46 -24.08 -29.28
CA TYR A 69 -34.71 -23.77 -28.59
C TYR A 69 -35.10 -22.29 -28.60
N LEU A 70 -34.14 -21.37 -28.62
CA LEU A 70 -34.32 -19.91 -28.56
C LEU A 70 -33.51 -19.20 -29.67
N PRO A 71 -33.85 -19.35 -30.95
CA PRO A 71 -33.06 -18.82 -32.04
C PRO A 71 -32.96 -17.28 -32.09
N HIS A 72 -33.87 -16.57 -31.41
CA HIS A 72 -34.00 -15.11 -31.39
C HIS A 72 -33.58 -14.48 -30.05
N ARG A 73 -32.86 -15.26 -29.21
CA ARG A 73 -32.42 -14.80 -27.90
C ARG A 73 -31.41 -13.64 -27.96
N ASP A 74 -31.25 -12.96 -26.84
CA ASP A 74 -30.21 -11.93 -26.70
C ASP A 74 -28.79 -12.56 -26.71
N PRO A 75 -27.88 -12.09 -27.61
CA PRO A 75 -26.57 -12.72 -27.81
C PRO A 75 -25.54 -12.38 -26.73
N LEU A 76 -25.80 -11.41 -25.83
CA LEU A 76 -24.84 -10.95 -24.84
C LEU A 76 -25.03 -11.58 -23.46
N LEU A 77 -26.26 -12.03 -23.11
CA LEU A 77 -26.57 -12.52 -21.77
C LEU A 77 -25.76 -13.77 -21.40
N LEU A 78 -25.74 -14.79 -22.24
CA LEU A 78 -25.02 -16.03 -21.97
C LEU A 78 -23.49 -15.81 -21.92
N PRO A 79 -22.84 -15.11 -22.89
CA PRO A 79 -21.41 -14.86 -22.82
C PRO A 79 -20.97 -14.04 -21.63
N THR A 80 -21.75 -13.03 -21.23
CA THR A 80 -21.44 -12.23 -20.03
C THR A 80 -21.51 -13.08 -18.76
N GLY A 81 -22.54 -13.91 -18.62
CA GLY A 81 -22.63 -14.88 -17.50
C GLY A 81 -21.49 -15.90 -17.53
N ALA A 82 -21.10 -16.39 -18.71
CA ALA A 82 -19.96 -17.28 -18.87
C ALA A 82 -18.65 -16.64 -18.46
N LEU A 83 -18.37 -15.40 -18.91
CA LEU A 83 -17.15 -14.68 -18.58
C LEU A 83 -17.04 -14.41 -17.07
N LEU A 84 -18.13 -13.96 -16.43
CA LEU A 84 -18.18 -13.77 -14.98
C LEU A 84 -17.95 -15.08 -14.23
N THR A 85 -18.56 -16.19 -14.69
CA THR A 85 -18.36 -17.53 -14.08
C THR A 85 -16.94 -18.03 -14.28
N GLY A 86 -16.35 -17.83 -15.46
CA GLY A 86 -14.95 -18.16 -15.73
C GLY A 86 -13.99 -17.38 -14.85
N TRP A 87 -14.24 -16.08 -14.67
CA TRP A 87 -13.44 -15.24 -13.77
C TRP A 87 -13.58 -15.70 -12.30
N GLY A 88 -14.81 -16.02 -11.88
CA GLY A 88 -15.07 -16.60 -10.56
C GLY A 88 -14.34 -17.93 -10.33
N LEU A 89 -14.35 -18.85 -11.30
CA LEU A 89 -13.59 -20.11 -11.22
C LEU A 89 -12.09 -19.88 -11.09
N LEU A 90 -11.54 -18.94 -11.86
CA LEU A 90 -10.13 -18.56 -11.80
C LEU A 90 -9.74 -18.06 -10.41
N LEU A 91 -10.54 -17.15 -9.84
CA LEU A 91 -10.30 -16.62 -8.51
C LEU A 91 -10.49 -17.65 -7.40
N ILE A 92 -11.54 -18.47 -7.47
CA ILE A 92 -11.78 -19.52 -6.48
C ILE A 92 -10.63 -20.53 -6.48
N GLY A 93 -10.15 -20.93 -7.66
CA GLY A 93 -9.00 -21.82 -7.77
C GLY A 93 -7.70 -21.20 -7.24
N ARG A 94 -7.56 -19.87 -7.33
CA ARG A 94 -6.42 -19.12 -6.77
C ARG A 94 -6.53 -18.91 -5.26
N LEU A 95 -7.70 -18.53 -4.76
CA LEU A 95 -7.92 -18.11 -3.38
C LEU A 95 -8.25 -19.28 -2.44
N ALA A 96 -8.90 -20.31 -2.95
CA ALA A 96 -9.41 -21.42 -2.16
C ALA A 96 -9.57 -22.70 -3.02
N ILE A 97 -8.43 -23.30 -3.38
CA ILE A 97 -8.35 -24.43 -4.31
C ILE A 97 -9.25 -25.63 -3.91
N ASN A 98 -9.43 -25.84 -2.61
CA ASN A 98 -10.30 -26.89 -2.07
C ASN A 98 -11.75 -26.77 -2.50
N PHE A 99 -12.19 -25.59 -2.95
CA PHE A 99 -13.56 -25.34 -3.38
C PHE A 99 -13.75 -25.40 -4.91
N ILE A 100 -12.68 -25.48 -5.70
CA ILE A 100 -12.78 -25.42 -7.17
C ILE A 100 -13.63 -26.55 -7.76
N VAL A 101 -13.45 -27.77 -7.26
CA VAL A 101 -14.22 -28.94 -7.72
C VAL A 101 -15.70 -28.76 -7.40
N ARG A 102 -16.03 -28.34 -6.19
CA ARG A 102 -17.43 -28.08 -5.78
C ARG A 102 -18.08 -26.99 -6.62
N GLN A 103 -17.36 -25.88 -6.87
CA GLN A 103 -17.87 -24.78 -7.69
C GLN A 103 -18.08 -25.22 -9.14
N THR A 104 -17.19 -26.06 -9.69
CA THR A 104 -17.34 -26.63 -11.04
C THR A 104 -18.58 -27.54 -11.13
N ILE A 105 -18.82 -28.37 -10.14
CA ILE A 105 -20.05 -29.22 -10.06
C ILE A 105 -21.28 -28.31 -10.00
N TRP A 106 -21.27 -27.26 -9.17
CA TRP A 106 -22.38 -26.31 -9.11
C TRP A 106 -22.60 -25.57 -10.44
N MET A 107 -21.55 -25.26 -11.19
CA MET A 107 -21.63 -24.67 -12.53
C MET A 107 -22.37 -25.61 -13.50
N LEU A 108 -22.08 -26.94 -13.48
CA LEU A 108 -22.76 -27.93 -14.31
C LEU A 108 -24.25 -28.04 -13.93
N ILE A 109 -24.56 -28.16 -12.63
CA ILE A 109 -25.92 -28.21 -12.11
C ILE A 109 -26.69 -26.94 -12.50
N SER A 110 -26.07 -25.76 -12.33
CA SER A 110 -26.67 -24.47 -12.62
C SER A 110 -26.97 -24.28 -14.11
N THR A 111 -26.06 -24.71 -14.98
CA THR A 111 -26.28 -24.67 -16.43
C THR A 111 -27.37 -25.65 -16.85
N ALA A 112 -27.41 -26.87 -16.27
CA ALA A 112 -28.49 -27.84 -16.52
C ALA A 112 -29.85 -27.29 -16.07
N ALA A 113 -29.89 -26.62 -14.89
CA ALA A 113 -31.14 -25.98 -14.41
C ALA A 113 -31.57 -24.83 -15.33
N MET A 114 -30.64 -23.98 -15.80
CA MET A 114 -30.93 -22.94 -16.79
C MET A 114 -31.54 -23.54 -18.05
N LEU A 115 -30.96 -24.60 -18.61
CA LEU A 115 -31.45 -25.27 -19.81
C LEU A 115 -32.81 -25.95 -19.56
N ALA A 116 -33.02 -26.54 -18.39
CA ALA A 116 -34.29 -27.11 -18.00
C ALA A 116 -35.41 -26.05 -17.95
N ILE A 117 -35.13 -24.89 -17.35
CA ILE A 117 -36.06 -23.75 -17.32
C ILE A 117 -36.41 -23.32 -18.75
N VAL A 118 -35.40 -23.14 -19.61
CA VAL A 118 -35.62 -22.76 -21.01
C VAL A 118 -36.47 -23.82 -21.78
N ARG A 119 -36.25 -25.10 -21.52
CA ARG A 119 -36.92 -26.22 -22.20
C ARG A 119 -38.34 -26.43 -21.70
N LEU A 120 -38.53 -26.35 -20.39
CA LEU A 120 -39.80 -26.62 -19.74
C LEU A 120 -40.76 -25.44 -19.80
N SER A 121 -40.22 -24.22 -19.68
CA SER A 121 -40.97 -22.95 -19.63
C SER A 121 -41.28 -22.43 -21.02
N ARG A 122 -42.00 -23.22 -21.84
CA ARG A 122 -42.47 -22.72 -23.16
C ARG A 122 -43.41 -21.52 -23.01
N ASP A 123 -44.18 -21.49 -21.92
CA ASP A 123 -45.05 -20.38 -21.54
C ASP A 123 -44.85 -20.07 -20.06
N LEU A 124 -44.47 -18.81 -19.73
CA LEU A 124 -44.24 -18.37 -18.36
C LEU A 124 -45.52 -18.23 -17.51
N ARG A 125 -46.72 -18.62 -18.07
CA ARG A 125 -48.01 -18.59 -17.38
C ARG A 125 -48.06 -19.47 -16.15
N TRP A 126 -47.30 -20.58 -16.14
CA TRP A 126 -47.27 -21.49 -14.99
C TRP A 126 -46.61 -20.84 -13.77
N LEU A 127 -45.56 -20.01 -13.95
CA LEU A 127 -44.95 -19.22 -12.87
C LEU A 127 -45.93 -18.23 -12.28
N ARG A 128 -46.73 -17.57 -13.11
CA ARG A 128 -47.79 -16.65 -12.69
C ARG A 128 -48.93 -17.38 -11.99
N ARG A 129 -49.37 -18.56 -12.49
CA ARG A 129 -50.49 -19.33 -11.95
C ARG A 129 -50.20 -19.84 -10.54
N PHE A 130 -49.00 -20.33 -10.29
CA PHE A 130 -48.61 -20.92 -9.01
C PHE A 130 -47.74 -19.97 -8.12
N ARG A 131 -47.91 -18.66 -8.27
CA ARG A 131 -47.12 -17.64 -7.56
C ARG A 131 -47.10 -17.78 -6.04
N TYR A 132 -48.22 -18.14 -5.43
CA TYR A 132 -48.32 -18.34 -3.98
C TYR A 132 -47.65 -19.65 -3.56
N THR A 133 -47.81 -20.72 -4.33
CA THR A 133 -47.16 -22.02 -4.07
C THR A 133 -45.63 -21.87 -4.06
N TRP A 134 -45.10 -21.15 -5.05
CA TRP A 134 -43.67 -20.87 -5.12
C TRP A 134 -43.18 -20.05 -3.94
N LEU A 135 -43.90 -19.00 -3.58
CA LEU A 135 -43.53 -18.12 -2.45
C LEU A 135 -43.63 -18.88 -1.12
N PHE A 136 -44.73 -19.58 -0.86
CA PHE A 136 -44.87 -20.36 0.37
C PHE A 136 -43.88 -21.50 0.46
N GLY A 137 -43.54 -22.17 -0.64
CA GLY A 137 -42.51 -23.19 -0.70
C GLY A 137 -41.12 -22.60 -0.33
N GLY A 138 -40.80 -21.42 -0.87
CA GLY A 138 -39.57 -20.71 -0.53
C GLY A 138 -39.53 -20.25 0.93
N LEU A 139 -40.63 -19.71 1.45
CA LEU A 139 -40.74 -19.32 2.86
C LEU A 139 -40.65 -20.51 3.80
N ALA A 140 -41.28 -21.65 3.44
CA ALA A 140 -41.18 -22.88 4.22
C ALA A 140 -39.76 -23.44 4.26
N LEU A 141 -39.02 -23.37 3.12
CA LEU A 141 -37.62 -23.75 3.08
C LEU A 141 -36.75 -22.79 3.93
N LEU A 142 -37.03 -21.48 3.89
CA LEU A 142 -36.36 -20.53 4.75
C LEU A 142 -36.69 -20.80 6.23
N ALA A 143 -37.94 -21.04 6.59
CA ALA A 143 -38.33 -21.38 7.96
C ALA A 143 -37.69 -22.70 8.43
N ALA A 144 -37.50 -23.67 7.54
CA ALA A 144 -36.84 -24.94 7.85
C ALA A 144 -35.39 -24.74 8.33
N THR A 145 -34.69 -23.65 7.95
CA THR A 145 -33.36 -23.37 8.47
C THR A 145 -33.35 -22.98 9.94
N LEU A 146 -34.48 -22.53 10.51
CA LEU A 146 -34.56 -22.25 11.95
C LEU A 146 -34.43 -23.53 12.77
N VAL A 147 -34.92 -24.66 12.22
CA VAL A 147 -34.93 -25.98 12.91
C VAL A 147 -33.76 -26.84 12.46
N PHE A 148 -33.52 -26.93 11.17
CA PHE A 148 -32.56 -27.85 10.54
C PHE A 148 -31.31 -27.13 10.01
N GLY A 149 -31.18 -25.82 10.28
CA GLY A 149 -30.06 -25.01 9.78
C GLY A 149 -28.74 -25.41 10.37
N VAL A 150 -27.70 -25.40 9.52
CA VAL A 150 -26.31 -25.64 9.86
C VAL A 150 -25.47 -24.46 9.42
N ASN A 151 -24.30 -24.30 10.05
CA ASN A 151 -23.28 -23.40 9.57
C ASN A 151 -22.03 -24.20 9.19
N PRO A 152 -21.60 -24.21 7.91
CA PRO A 152 -20.44 -24.99 7.46
C PRO A 152 -19.12 -24.60 8.12
N SER A 153 -18.99 -23.34 8.62
CA SER A 153 -17.79 -22.85 9.30
C SER A 153 -17.79 -23.10 10.82
N GLY A 154 -18.87 -23.64 11.37
CA GLY A 154 -19.02 -23.91 12.80
C GLY A 154 -19.37 -22.69 13.66
N PHE A 155 -19.19 -21.48 13.15
CA PHE A 155 -19.42 -20.22 13.88
C PHE A 155 -20.40 -19.31 13.12
N GLY A 156 -21.28 -18.63 13.85
CA GLY A 156 -22.24 -17.65 13.29
C GLY A 156 -23.63 -18.24 12.98
N PRO A 157 -24.47 -17.51 12.20
CA PRO A 157 -25.87 -17.88 11.97
C PRO A 157 -26.02 -19.17 11.14
N ARG A 158 -27.05 -19.96 11.45
CA ARG A 158 -27.36 -21.24 10.76
C ARG A 158 -28.23 -20.99 9.54
N LEU A 159 -27.62 -20.59 8.42
CA LEU A 159 -28.33 -20.16 7.22
C LEU A 159 -28.45 -21.23 6.12
N TRP A 160 -27.79 -22.39 6.29
CA TRP A 160 -27.70 -23.43 5.28
C TRP A 160 -28.46 -24.69 5.70
N LEU A 161 -29.08 -25.33 4.73
CA LEU A 161 -29.59 -26.70 4.86
C LEU A 161 -28.60 -27.64 4.15
N GLY A 162 -28.30 -28.78 4.75
CA GLY A 162 -27.42 -29.75 4.12
C GLY A 162 -26.60 -30.59 5.08
N ALA A 163 -25.91 -31.59 4.52
CA ALA A 163 -25.03 -32.51 5.21
C ALA A 163 -23.91 -32.98 4.27
N TRP A 164 -22.89 -33.64 4.82
CA TRP A 164 -21.76 -34.24 4.07
C TRP A 164 -21.06 -33.33 3.09
N GLY A 165 -20.95 -32.01 3.44
CA GLY A 165 -20.25 -31.04 2.62
C GLY A 165 -21.09 -30.49 1.45
N VAL A 166 -22.36 -30.86 1.28
CA VAL A 166 -23.27 -30.23 0.33
C VAL A 166 -24.24 -29.34 1.09
N TYR A 167 -24.12 -28.03 0.90
CA TYR A 167 -24.91 -27.03 1.61
C TYR A 167 -25.68 -26.15 0.62
N PHE A 168 -26.93 -25.86 0.96
CA PHE A 168 -27.87 -25.06 0.18
C PHE A 168 -28.46 -23.95 1.04
N GLN A 169 -28.37 -22.70 0.57
CA GLN A 169 -28.89 -21.53 1.28
C GLN A 169 -30.26 -21.14 0.73
N PRO A 170 -31.36 -21.34 1.48
CA PRO A 170 -32.74 -21.08 1.00
C PRO A 170 -33.04 -19.61 0.72
N SER A 171 -32.35 -18.65 1.32
CA SER A 171 -32.55 -17.24 1.02
C SER A 171 -32.17 -16.88 -0.44
N GLU A 172 -31.29 -17.66 -1.09
CA GLU A 172 -30.89 -17.43 -2.49
C GLU A 172 -32.05 -17.67 -3.48
N PRO A 173 -32.68 -18.87 -3.55
CA PRO A 173 -33.85 -19.09 -4.42
C PRO A 173 -35.05 -18.24 -3.99
N LEU A 174 -35.22 -17.93 -2.69
CA LEU A 174 -36.33 -17.11 -2.24
C LEU A 174 -36.31 -15.71 -2.85
N LYS A 175 -35.13 -15.11 -3.08
CA LYS A 175 -34.99 -13.84 -3.82
C LYS A 175 -35.65 -13.91 -5.20
N LEU A 176 -35.34 -14.97 -5.94
CA LEU A 176 -35.93 -15.21 -7.26
C LEU A 176 -37.47 -15.40 -7.18
N LEU A 177 -37.93 -16.24 -6.25
CA LEU A 177 -39.34 -16.52 -6.05
C LEU A 177 -40.13 -15.29 -5.62
N MET A 178 -39.51 -14.41 -4.81
CA MET A 178 -40.08 -13.12 -4.43
C MET A 178 -40.24 -12.18 -5.65
N VAL A 179 -39.24 -12.13 -6.54
CA VAL A 179 -39.34 -11.34 -7.78
C VAL A 179 -40.47 -11.89 -8.66
N VAL A 180 -40.64 -13.23 -8.80
CA VAL A 180 -41.72 -13.87 -9.54
C VAL A 180 -43.07 -13.51 -8.93
N TYR A 181 -43.20 -13.60 -7.61
CA TYR A 181 -44.42 -13.22 -6.88
C TYR A 181 -44.78 -11.73 -7.09
N LEU A 182 -43.80 -10.85 -6.85
CA LEU A 182 -44.01 -9.41 -7.01
C LEU A 182 -44.39 -9.04 -8.45
N ALA A 183 -43.67 -9.61 -9.45
CA ALA A 183 -43.97 -9.37 -10.86
C ALA A 183 -45.40 -9.81 -11.22
N SER A 184 -45.82 -10.97 -10.69
CA SER A 184 -47.15 -11.50 -10.94
C SER A 184 -48.23 -10.65 -10.28
N TYR A 185 -48.09 -10.37 -8.99
CA TYR A 185 -49.03 -9.60 -8.21
C TYR A 185 -49.18 -8.16 -8.72
N LEU A 186 -48.08 -7.48 -8.91
CA LEU A 186 -48.05 -6.08 -9.37
C LEU A 186 -48.56 -5.94 -10.82
N ALA A 187 -48.33 -6.92 -11.69
CA ALA A 187 -48.86 -6.93 -13.05
C ALA A 187 -50.39 -6.97 -13.09
N GLU A 188 -51.02 -7.74 -12.18
CA GLU A 188 -52.48 -7.86 -12.10
C GLU A 188 -53.14 -6.67 -11.44
N ARG A 189 -52.54 -6.11 -10.38
CA ARG A 189 -53.12 -5.08 -9.54
C ARG A 189 -52.68 -3.65 -9.86
N ARG A 190 -51.83 -3.45 -10.87
CA ARG A 190 -51.25 -2.12 -11.22
C ARG A 190 -52.32 -1.03 -11.37
N GLU A 191 -53.42 -1.32 -12.08
CA GLU A 191 -54.44 -0.32 -12.33
C GLU A 191 -55.12 0.15 -11.01
N LEU A 192 -55.42 -0.78 -10.12
CA LEU A 192 -56.02 -0.50 -8.82
C LEU A 192 -55.07 0.25 -7.88
N LEU A 193 -53.77 -0.10 -7.93
CA LEU A 193 -52.74 0.58 -7.14
C LEU A 193 -52.49 2.03 -7.56
N VAL A 194 -52.70 2.35 -8.85
CA VAL A 194 -52.47 3.68 -9.39
C VAL A 194 -53.71 4.57 -9.41
N SER A 195 -54.90 3.98 -9.75
CA SER A 195 -56.15 4.76 -9.94
C SER A 195 -56.89 5.09 -8.62
N GLU A 196 -56.93 4.19 -7.66
CA GLU A 196 -57.71 4.34 -6.43
C GLU A 196 -56.92 4.95 -5.24
N GLY A 197 -55.69 5.49 -5.49
CA GLY A 197 -54.83 6.03 -4.45
C GLY A 197 -55.41 7.28 -3.76
N ARG A 198 -55.41 7.32 -2.41
CA ARG A 198 -55.81 8.46 -1.59
C ARG A 198 -54.73 9.55 -1.70
N LYS A 199 -55.10 10.78 -2.07
CA LYS A 199 -54.21 11.93 -2.08
C LYS A 199 -53.92 12.37 -0.65
N VAL A 200 -52.67 12.38 -0.24
CA VAL A 200 -52.20 12.95 1.02
C VAL A 200 -51.16 13.99 0.65
N GLY A 201 -51.56 15.28 0.60
CA GLY A 201 -50.71 16.33 0.11
C GLY A 201 -50.32 16.17 -1.36
N ARG A 202 -49.03 16.23 -1.64
CA ARG A 202 -48.47 15.99 -3.01
C ARG A 202 -48.37 14.51 -3.37
N TRP A 203 -48.65 13.58 -2.46
CA TRP A 203 -48.43 12.15 -2.58
C TRP A 203 -49.73 11.38 -2.74
N ARG A 204 -49.72 10.34 -3.57
CA ARG A 204 -50.82 9.38 -3.70
C ARG A 204 -50.43 8.13 -2.97
N LEU A 205 -51.11 7.80 -1.88
CA LEU A 205 -50.93 6.54 -1.17
C LEU A 205 -51.85 5.50 -1.80
N PRO A 206 -51.28 4.33 -2.20
CA PRO A 206 -52.14 3.25 -2.75
C PRO A 206 -53.08 2.69 -1.66
N PRO A 207 -54.22 2.11 -2.03
CA PRO A 207 -55.17 1.54 -1.07
C PRO A 207 -54.58 0.39 -0.30
N MET A 208 -54.66 0.37 1.02
CA MET A 208 -54.14 -0.68 1.89
C MET A 208 -54.72 -2.07 1.58
N ALA A 209 -55.94 -2.14 1.05
CA ALA A 209 -56.57 -3.42 0.62
C ALA A 209 -55.75 -4.15 -0.44
N TYR A 210 -55.00 -3.42 -1.28
CA TYR A 210 -54.20 -4.02 -2.33
C TYR A 210 -52.69 -4.06 -1.97
N VAL A 211 -52.24 -3.19 -1.11
CA VAL A 211 -50.83 -3.18 -0.64
C VAL A 211 -50.65 -4.15 0.55
N GLY A 212 -51.65 -4.29 1.39
CA GLY A 212 -51.62 -5.12 2.60
C GLY A 212 -51.15 -6.56 2.36
N PRO A 213 -51.78 -7.35 1.43
CA PRO A 213 -51.32 -8.71 1.13
C PRO A 213 -49.87 -8.76 0.59
N LEU A 214 -49.48 -7.72 -0.17
CA LEU A 214 -48.12 -7.62 -0.68
C LEU A 214 -47.13 -7.40 0.45
N LEU A 215 -47.41 -6.46 1.36
CA LEU A 215 -46.57 -6.15 2.53
C LEU A 215 -46.56 -7.31 3.53
N ALA A 216 -47.67 -8.03 3.70
CA ALA A 216 -47.73 -9.18 4.59
C ALA A 216 -46.79 -10.30 4.13
N MET A 217 -46.83 -10.65 2.85
CA MET A 217 -45.97 -11.70 2.29
C MET A 217 -44.49 -11.30 2.27
N TRP A 218 -44.20 -10.07 1.87
CA TRP A 218 -42.87 -9.52 1.94
C TRP A 218 -42.39 -9.37 3.39
N GLY A 219 -43.23 -8.84 4.29
CA GLY A 219 -42.93 -8.67 5.70
C GLY A 219 -42.63 -9.98 6.42
N LEU A 220 -43.35 -11.06 6.09
CA LEU A 220 -43.08 -12.39 6.63
C LEU A 220 -41.67 -12.86 6.24
N ALA A 221 -41.25 -12.64 4.98
CA ALA A 221 -39.89 -12.95 4.55
C ALA A 221 -38.85 -12.12 5.31
N MET A 222 -39.15 -10.80 5.52
CA MET A 222 -38.28 -9.92 6.27
C MET A 222 -38.11 -10.32 7.73
N VAL A 223 -39.22 -10.69 8.39
CA VAL A 223 -39.20 -11.17 9.79
C VAL A 223 -38.34 -12.41 9.92
N LEU A 224 -38.50 -13.40 9.01
CA LEU A 224 -37.71 -14.63 9.02
C LEU A 224 -36.23 -14.34 8.80
N LEU A 225 -35.87 -13.48 7.86
CA LEU A 225 -34.47 -13.12 7.57
C LEU A 225 -33.82 -12.35 8.72
N VAL A 226 -34.54 -11.42 9.35
CA VAL A 226 -34.04 -10.67 10.52
C VAL A 226 -33.85 -11.62 11.70
N TRP A 227 -34.81 -12.54 11.94
CA TRP A 227 -34.69 -13.55 12.99
C TRP A 227 -33.50 -14.48 12.78
N GLN A 228 -33.17 -14.83 11.54
CA GLN A 228 -31.99 -15.63 11.18
C GLN A 228 -30.70 -14.83 11.16
N GLU A 229 -30.77 -13.51 11.43
CA GLU A 229 -29.62 -12.59 11.40
C GLU A 229 -28.99 -12.47 10.00
N ASP A 230 -29.71 -12.88 8.92
CA ASP A 230 -29.28 -12.67 7.53
C ASP A 230 -29.64 -11.24 7.08
N LEU A 231 -28.97 -10.25 7.69
CA LEU A 231 -29.20 -8.82 7.42
C LEU A 231 -28.86 -8.44 5.98
N GLY A 232 -27.91 -9.12 5.37
CA GLY A 232 -27.51 -8.88 3.98
C GLY A 232 -28.63 -9.27 3.01
N ALA A 233 -29.20 -10.48 3.16
CA ALA A 233 -30.36 -10.89 2.37
C ALA A 233 -31.58 -9.99 2.66
N ALA A 234 -31.85 -9.63 3.91
CA ALA A 234 -32.96 -8.74 4.27
C ALA A 234 -32.85 -7.40 3.54
N MET A 235 -31.66 -6.80 3.50
CA MET A 235 -31.40 -5.54 2.77
C MET A 235 -31.65 -5.71 1.26
N LEU A 236 -31.20 -6.81 0.65
CA LEU A 236 -31.45 -7.09 -0.77
C LEU A 236 -32.94 -7.27 -1.08
N PHE A 237 -33.68 -7.98 -0.21
CA PHE A 237 -35.13 -8.14 -0.35
C PHE A 237 -35.84 -6.78 -0.26
N PHE A 238 -35.41 -5.93 0.65
CA PHE A 238 -35.97 -4.59 0.82
C PHE A 238 -35.76 -3.74 -0.45
N PHE A 239 -34.54 -3.60 -0.93
CA PHE A 239 -34.27 -2.79 -2.11
C PHE A 239 -34.88 -3.36 -3.38
N THR A 240 -34.93 -4.69 -3.52
CA THR A 240 -35.58 -5.36 -4.65
C THR A 240 -37.08 -5.11 -4.63
N PHE A 241 -37.72 -5.19 -3.45
CA PHE A 241 -39.13 -4.85 -3.28
C PHE A 241 -39.40 -3.39 -3.69
N LEU A 242 -38.58 -2.46 -3.19
CA LEU A 242 -38.74 -1.05 -3.46
C LEU A 242 -38.58 -0.71 -4.96
N ALA A 243 -37.59 -1.33 -5.61
CA ALA A 243 -37.37 -1.22 -7.05
C ALA A 243 -38.55 -1.77 -7.86
N MET A 244 -39.06 -2.97 -7.49
CA MET A 244 -40.21 -3.61 -8.15
C MET A 244 -41.51 -2.80 -7.96
N PHE A 245 -41.71 -2.24 -6.76
CA PHE A 245 -42.85 -1.39 -6.48
C PHE A 245 -42.80 -0.08 -7.31
N TYR A 246 -41.63 0.52 -7.39
CA TYR A 246 -41.41 1.69 -8.25
C TYR A 246 -41.65 1.38 -9.74
N LEU A 247 -41.09 0.26 -10.24
CA LEU A 247 -41.28 -0.16 -11.63
C LEU A 247 -42.74 -0.37 -12.00
N ALA A 248 -43.55 -0.85 -11.05
CA ALA A 248 -44.99 -1.11 -11.28
C ALA A 248 -45.83 0.15 -11.19
N THR A 249 -45.57 1.03 -10.23
CA THR A 249 -46.42 2.20 -9.89
C THR A 249 -45.90 3.53 -10.43
N GLY A 250 -44.61 3.69 -10.61
CA GLY A 250 -43.95 4.95 -10.95
C GLY A 250 -43.95 6.00 -9.82
N GLN A 251 -44.31 5.60 -8.58
CA GLN A 251 -44.50 6.54 -7.46
C GLN A 251 -43.18 6.77 -6.70
N TRP A 252 -42.54 7.91 -6.91
CA TRP A 252 -41.36 8.34 -6.18
C TRP A 252 -41.55 8.50 -4.67
N GLY A 253 -42.76 8.95 -4.28
CA GLY A 253 -43.08 9.12 -2.88
C GLY A 253 -43.02 7.85 -2.05
N ALA A 254 -43.42 6.71 -2.62
CA ALA A 254 -43.29 5.44 -1.96
C ALA A 254 -41.80 4.99 -1.80
N VAL A 255 -40.98 5.29 -2.79
CA VAL A 255 -39.52 5.04 -2.70
C VAL A 255 -38.90 5.88 -1.59
N ALA A 256 -39.19 7.16 -1.54
CA ALA A 256 -38.69 8.06 -0.51
C ALA A 256 -39.17 7.67 0.91
N ALA A 257 -40.45 7.28 1.04
CA ALA A 257 -40.96 6.75 2.32
C ALA A 257 -40.29 5.46 2.74
N GLY A 258 -40.05 4.53 1.79
CA GLY A 258 -39.29 3.30 2.04
C GLY A 258 -37.85 3.58 2.48
N LEU A 259 -37.13 4.44 1.77
CA LEU A 259 -35.77 4.83 2.15
C LEU A 259 -35.72 5.50 3.53
N GLY A 260 -36.70 6.39 3.84
CA GLY A 260 -36.86 6.99 5.18
C GLY A 260 -37.08 5.92 6.26
N LEU A 261 -37.95 4.93 6.00
CA LEU A 261 -38.16 3.81 6.90
C LEU A 261 -36.89 2.99 7.09
N PHE A 262 -36.14 2.71 6.02
CA PHE A 262 -34.85 1.99 6.09
C PHE A 262 -33.85 2.72 6.99
N ILE A 263 -33.72 4.04 6.85
CA ILE A 263 -32.85 4.85 7.70
C ILE A 263 -33.31 4.80 9.16
N LEU A 264 -34.61 4.93 9.43
CA LEU A 264 -35.14 4.88 10.79
C LEU A 264 -34.92 3.52 11.46
N VAL A 265 -35.17 2.42 10.74
CA VAL A 265 -34.93 1.05 11.22
C VAL A 265 -33.42 0.82 11.40
N GLY A 266 -32.59 1.35 10.50
CA GLY A 266 -31.14 1.30 10.61
C GLY A 266 -30.63 2.02 11.86
N LEU A 267 -31.13 3.21 12.16
CA LEU A 267 -30.79 4.00 13.37
C LEU A 267 -31.26 3.30 14.65
N ALA A 268 -32.47 2.70 14.63
CA ALA A 268 -32.95 1.92 15.75
C ALA A 268 -32.08 0.67 15.96
N GLY A 269 -31.74 -0.03 14.89
CA GLY A 269 -30.87 -1.19 14.92
C GLY A 269 -29.45 -0.88 15.38
N TYR A 270 -28.91 0.28 15.02
CA TYR A 270 -27.62 0.76 15.49
C TYR A 270 -27.57 0.89 17.03
N ARG A 271 -28.69 1.32 17.65
CA ARG A 271 -28.79 1.44 19.10
C ARG A 271 -29.13 0.16 19.84
N SER A 272 -29.70 -0.84 19.16
CA SER A 272 -30.24 -2.07 19.79
C SER A 272 -29.48 -3.34 19.46
N SER A 273 -28.55 -3.30 18.50
CA SER A 273 -27.84 -4.49 18.02
C SER A 273 -26.35 -4.19 17.82
N ASP A 274 -25.50 -4.82 18.63
CA ASP A 274 -24.03 -4.70 18.53
C ASP A 274 -23.50 -5.08 17.15
N ARG A 275 -24.16 -6.02 16.46
CA ARG A 275 -23.76 -6.44 15.11
C ARG A 275 -24.02 -5.36 14.06
N ILE A 276 -25.11 -4.59 14.19
CA ILE A 276 -25.42 -3.49 13.29
C ILE A 276 -24.47 -2.32 13.60
N ALA A 277 -24.28 -2.01 14.87
CA ALA A 277 -23.34 -0.99 15.32
C ALA A 277 -21.94 -1.26 14.77
N LEU A 278 -21.44 -2.47 14.93
CA LEU A 278 -20.15 -2.92 14.44
C LEU A 278 -19.95 -2.69 12.92
N ARG A 279 -20.98 -3.02 12.11
CA ARG A 279 -20.91 -2.83 10.65
C ARG A 279 -20.95 -1.37 10.25
N VAL A 280 -21.69 -0.56 10.98
CA VAL A 280 -21.79 0.89 10.73
C VAL A 280 -20.51 1.60 11.16
N ASP A 281 -19.98 1.30 12.35
CA ASP A 281 -18.75 1.88 12.86
C ASP A 281 -17.55 1.52 11.98
N GLY A 282 -17.41 0.23 11.61
CA GLY A 282 -16.38 -0.22 10.68
C GLY A 282 -16.52 0.39 9.28
N TRP A 283 -17.73 0.75 8.86
CA TRP A 283 -17.94 1.49 7.61
C TRP A 283 -17.57 2.97 7.74
N LEU A 284 -17.97 3.65 8.82
CA LEU A 284 -17.72 5.09 9.00
C LEU A 284 -16.24 5.38 9.26
N ASN A 285 -15.64 4.71 10.24
CA ASN A 285 -14.23 4.86 10.59
C ASN A 285 -13.56 3.53 10.98
N PRO A 286 -13.02 2.78 10.01
CA PRO A 286 -12.43 1.46 10.27
C PRO A 286 -11.05 1.51 10.93
N TRP A 287 -10.36 2.66 10.89
CA TRP A 287 -8.94 2.76 11.24
C TRP A 287 -8.62 2.53 12.73
N PRO A 288 -9.40 2.99 13.71
CA PRO A 288 -9.10 2.76 15.11
C PRO A 288 -9.13 1.27 15.52
N GLU A 289 -9.91 0.45 14.79
CA GLU A 289 -10.04 -0.99 15.04
C GLU A 289 -9.48 -1.84 13.88
N ALA A 290 -8.42 -1.36 13.23
CA ALA A 290 -7.84 -1.97 12.04
C ALA A 290 -7.38 -3.42 12.24
N ALA A 291 -6.83 -3.75 13.41
CA ALA A 291 -6.41 -5.11 13.77
C ALA A 291 -7.55 -5.97 14.38
N GLY A 292 -8.69 -5.37 14.70
CA GLY A 292 -9.82 -6.02 15.37
C GLY A 292 -11.05 -6.16 14.46
N ARG A 293 -12.12 -5.54 14.91
CA ARG A 293 -13.47 -5.68 14.33
C ARG A 293 -13.59 -5.15 12.91
N ALA A 294 -12.79 -4.14 12.51
CA ALA A 294 -12.77 -3.56 11.18
C ALA A 294 -11.70 -4.20 10.27
N PHE A 295 -11.01 -5.24 10.70
CA PHE A 295 -9.90 -5.86 9.97
C PHE A 295 -10.24 -6.18 8.51
N GLN A 296 -11.40 -6.79 8.25
CA GLN A 296 -11.79 -7.18 6.89
C GLN A 296 -11.91 -5.98 5.93
N ILE A 297 -12.53 -4.89 6.39
CA ILE A 297 -12.69 -3.69 5.53
C ILE A 297 -11.36 -2.98 5.33
N VAL A 298 -10.51 -2.88 6.36
CA VAL A 298 -9.17 -2.31 6.26
C VAL A 298 -8.35 -3.10 5.26
N GLN A 299 -8.30 -4.44 5.38
CA GLN A 299 -7.58 -5.31 4.43
C GLN A 299 -8.13 -5.20 3.00
N SER A 300 -9.45 -4.99 2.84
CA SER A 300 -10.06 -4.74 1.53
C SER A 300 -9.54 -3.43 0.92
N LEU A 301 -9.46 -2.35 1.70
CA LEU A 301 -8.95 -1.06 1.22
C LEU A 301 -7.45 -1.12 0.90
N LEU A 302 -6.67 -1.81 1.73
CA LEU A 302 -5.25 -2.06 1.47
C LEU A 302 -5.04 -2.86 0.17
N ALA A 303 -5.94 -3.82 -0.13
CA ALA A 303 -5.93 -4.57 -1.38
C ALA A 303 -6.13 -3.67 -2.61
N PHE A 304 -7.09 -2.72 -2.58
CA PHE A 304 -7.25 -1.74 -3.66
C PHE A 304 -6.02 -0.83 -3.80
N GLY A 305 -5.46 -0.35 -2.68
CA GLY A 305 -4.25 0.48 -2.69
C GLY A 305 -3.03 -0.25 -3.23
N ALA A 306 -2.87 -1.53 -2.88
CA ALA A 306 -1.78 -2.37 -3.38
C ALA A 306 -1.91 -2.63 -4.89
N GLY A 307 -3.14 -2.86 -5.37
CA GLY A 307 -3.39 -3.18 -6.78
C GLY A 307 -3.17 -2.03 -7.76
N GLY A 308 -3.33 -0.78 -7.34
CA GLY A 308 -3.15 0.38 -8.21
C GLY A 308 -4.01 0.30 -9.49
N VAL A 309 -3.45 0.72 -10.64
CA VAL A 309 -4.18 0.75 -11.91
C VAL A 309 -4.26 -0.63 -12.56
N PHE A 310 -3.17 -1.39 -12.61
CA PHE A 310 -3.07 -2.64 -13.38
C PHE A 310 -3.08 -3.91 -12.52
N GLY A 311 -3.00 -3.79 -11.21
CA GLY A 311 -2.93 -4.91 -10.27
C GLY A 311 -1.52 -5.38 -10.00
N GLN A 312 -1.39 -6.18 -8.95
CA GLN A 312 -0.15 -6.88 -8.61
C GLN A 312 0.14 -8.07 -9.55
N GLY A 313 -0.85 -8.44 -10.40
CA GLY A 313 -0.84 -9.61 -11.25
C GLY A 313 -1.54 -10.81 -10.63
N LEU A 314 -2.11 -11.61 -11.50
CA LEU A 314 -2.85 -12.82 -11.11
C LEU A 314 -1.93 -13.80 -10.38
N GLY A 315 -2.24 -14.05 -9.13
CA GLY A 315 -1.46 -14.92 -8.26
C GLY A 315 -0.27 -14.26 -7.57
N LEU A 316 0.09 -13.02 -7.88
CA LEU A 316 1.22 -12.29 -7.28
C LEU A 316 0.79 -11.39 -6.11
N GLY A 317 -0.50 -11.06 -6.01
CA GLY A 317 -1.06 -10.37 -4.86
C GLY A 317 -1.19 -11.29 -3.63
N SER A 318 -1.57 -10.70 -2.50
CA SER A 318 -1.78 -11.39 -1.23
C SER A 318 -3.20 -11.16 -0.68
N PRO A 319 -4.27 -11.34 -1.49
CA PRO A 319 -5.65 -11.12 -1.05
C PRO A 319 -6.11 -12.10 0.02
N THR A 320 -5.38 -13.21 0.24
CA THR A 320 -5.65 -14.21 1.29
C THR A 320 -5.54 -13.66 2.71
N TYR A 321 -4.94 -12.49 2.91
CA TYR A 321 -5.01 -11.76 4.18
C TYR A 321 -6.44 -11.32 4.55
N ILE A 322 -7.35 -11.26 3.58
CA ILE A 322 -8.75 -10.92 3.83
C ILE A 322 -9.50 -12.20 4.21
N PRO A 323 -10.03 -12.33 5.44
CA PRO A 323 -10.86 -13.47 5.82
C PRO A 323 -12.08 -13.61 4.90
N ALA A 324 -12.43 -14.83 4.51
CA ALA A 324 -13.53 -15.13 3.60
C ALA A 324 -13.46 -14.42 2.22
N VAL A 325 -12.25 -14.17 1.73
CA VAL A 325 -12.02 -13.44 0.46
C VAL A 325 -12.73 -14.06 -0.74
N HIS A 326 -12.84 -15.38 -0.79
CA HIS A 326 -13.47 -16.13 -1.89
C HIS A 326 -15.01 -16.01 -1.93
N THR A 327 -15.63 -15.50 -0.88
CA THR A 327 -17.09 -15.26 -0.79
C THR A 327 -17.42 -13.77 -0.84
N ASP A 328 -17.12 -13.05 0.23
CA ASP A 328 -17.63 -11.70 0.47
C ASP A 328 -16.67 -10.59 -0.03
N PHE A 329 -15.39 -10.91 -0.21
CA PHE A 329 -14.37 -9.95 -0.60
C PHE A 329 -13.67 -10.28 -1.93
N VAL A 330 -14.28 -11.10 -2.76
CA VAL A 330 -13.74 -11.46 -4.08
C VAL A 330 -13.49 -10.23 -4.96
N PHE A 331 -14.28 -9.17 -4.80
CA PHE A 331 -14.08 -7.92 -5.52
C PHE A 331 -12.83 -7.16 -5.07
N ALA A 332 -12.46 -7.23 -3.78
CA ALA A 332 -11.20 -6.70 -3.28
C ALA A 332 -10.01 -7.50 -3.83
N ALA A 333 -10.12 -8.84 -3.94
CA ALA A 333 -9.09 -9.66 -4.59
C ALA A 333 -8.90 -9.29 -6.06
N ILE A 334 -10.00 -9.00 -6.80
CA ILE A 334 -9.91 -8.46 -8.16
C ILE A 334 -9.19 -7.11 -8.15
N GLY A 335 -9.50 -6.26 -7.17
CA GLY A 335 -8.83 -4.97 -6.99
C GLY A 335 -7.33 -5.09 -6.76
N GLU A 336 -6.89 -6.09 -6.01
CA GLU A 336 -5.47 -6.33 -5.74
C GLU A 336 -4.75 -6.96 -6.93
N GLU A 337 -5.29 -8.03 -7.52
CA GLU A 337 -4.59 -8.80 -8.57
C GLU A 337 -4.75 -8.21 -9.97
N PHE A 338 -5.90 -7.58 -10.29
CA PHE A 338 -6.18 -6.98 -11.61
C PHE A 338 -6.28 -5.45 -11.57
N GLY A 339 -6.13 -4.84 -10.40
CA GLY A 339 -6.16 -3.40 -10.21
C GLY A 339 -7.51 -2.72 -10.52
N LEU A 340 -7.43 -1.42 -10.73
CA LEU A 340 -8.57 -0.61 -11.17
C LEU A 340 -9.14 -1.11 -12.49
N ALA A 341 -8.29 -1.55 -13.43
CA ALA A 341 -8.71 -2.10 -14.71
C ALA A 341 -9.64 -3.32 -14.53
N GLY A 342 -9.30 -4.24 -13.65
CA GLY A 342 -10.12 -5.42 -13.33
C GLY A 342 -11.43 -5.05 -12.64
N THR A 343 -11.40 -4.14 -11.66
CA THR A 343 -12.62 -3.71 -10.95
C THR A 343 -13.59 -2.98 -11.88
N VAL A 344 -13.08 -2.09 -12.75
CA VAL A 344 -13.90 -1.40 -13.76
C VAL A 344 -14.46 -2.40 -14.78
N ALA A 345 -13.69 -3.40 -15.20
CA ALA A 345 -14.16 -4.43 -16.12
C ALA A 345 -15.33 -5.24 -15.52
N ILE A 346 -15.25 -5.65 -14.25
CA ILE A 346 -16.35 -6.32 -13.55
C ILE A 346 -17.60 -5.42 -13.45
N VAL A 347 -17.43 -4.16 -13.04
CA VAL A 347 -18.51 -3.16 -12.99
C VAL A 347 -19.16 -3.00 -14.38
N ALA A 348 -18.36 -2.92 -15.43
CA ALA A 348 -18.84 -2.83 -16.80
C ALA A 348 -19.63 -4.08 -17.24
N LEU A 349 -19.20 -5.29 -16.85
CA LEU A 349 -19.94 -6.53 -17.15
C LEU A 349 -21.33 -6.54 -16.48
N TYR A 350 -21.44 -6.08 -15.24
CA TYR A 350 -22.76 -5.89 -14.60
C TYR A 350 -23.55 -4.76 -15.27
N GLY A 351 -22.90 -3.72 -15.75
CA GLY A 351 -23.49 -2.67 -16.60
C GLY A 351 -24.07 -3.24 -17.90
N VAL A 352 -23.38 -4.18 -18.55
CA VAL A 352 -23.88 -4.89 -19.74
C VAL A 352 -25.12 -5.72 -19.39
N LEU A 353 -25.10 -6.52 -18.30
CA LEU A 353 -26.26 -7.27 -17.83
C LEU A 353 -27.45 -6.35 -17.55
N MET A 354 -27.19 -5.22 -16.89
CA MET A 354 -28.19 -4.18 -16.59
C MET A 354 -28.81 -3.62 -17.87
N CYS A 355 -27.99 -3.17 -18.82
CA CYS A 355 -28.46 -2.59 -20.07
C CYS A 355 -29.26 -3.59 -20.90
N ARG A 356 -28.80 -4.84 -20.98
CA ARG A 356 -29.51 -5.89 -21.74
C ARG A 356 -30.82 -6.29 -21.05
N GLY A 357 -30.82 -6.51 -19.74
CA GLY A 357 -31.99 -6.89 -18.99
C GLY A 357 -33.09 -5.82 -19.01
N PHE A 358 -32.76 -4.54 -18.82
CA PHE A 358 -33.75 -3.45 -18.91
C PHE A 358 -34.23 -3.22 -20.35
N ARG A 359 -33.38 -3.40 -21.36
CA ARG A 359 -33.81 -3.41 -22.76
C ARG A 359 -34.84 -4.51 -23.06
N LEU A 360 -34.62 -5.70 -22.51
CA LEU A 360 -35.58 -6.80 -22.64
C LEU A 360 -36.91 -6.47 -21.94
N ALA A 361 -36.84 -5.91 -20.73
CA ALA A 361 -38.01 -5.44 -20.01
C ALA A 361 -38.81 -4.41 -20.79
N ALA A 362 -38.11 -3.41 -21.38
CA ALA A 362 -38.75 -2.37 -22.18
C ALA A 362 -39.42 -2.91 -23.48
N ARG A 363 -38.90 -4.02 -24.02
CA ARG A 363 -39.43 -4.65 -25.26
C ARG A 363 -40.51 -5.68 -24.97
N ALA A 364 -40.63 -6.14 -23.74
CA ALA A 364 -41.65 -7.16 -23.38
C ALA A 364 -43.06 -6.63 -23.57
N THR A 365 -43.91 -7.40 -24.29
CA THR A 365 -45.30 -7.07 -24.58
C THR A 365 -46.23 -7.31 -23.40
N GLN A 366 -45.95 -8.35 -22.61
CA GLN A 366 -46.75 -8.69 -21.44
C GLN A 366 -46.23 -7.98 -20.20
N ARG A 367 -47.13 -7.41 -19.40
CA ARG A 367 -46.82 -6.70 -18.15
C ARG A 367 -46.02 -7.57 -17.16
N PHE A 368 -46.39 -8.85 -17.04
CA PHE A 368 -45.69 -9.78 -16.18
C PHE A 368 -44.27 -10.02 -16.63
N GLU A 369 -44.02 -10.31 -17.90
CA GLU A 369 -42.68 -10.52 -18.46
C GLU A 369 -41.79 -9.27 -18.31
N ARG A 370 -42.40 -8.08 -18.50
CA ARG A 370 -41.71 -6.79 -18.28
C ARG A 370 -41.23 -6.64 -16.87
N LEU A 371 -42.12 -6.81 -15.86
CA LEU A 371 -41.78 -6.69 -14.45
C LEU A 371 -40.82 -7.79 -14.00
N LEU A 372 -40.98 -9.01 -14.52
CA LEU A 372 -40.08 -10.12 -14.23
C LEU A 372 -38.69 -9.84 -14.73
N ALA A 373 -38.51 -9.41 -15.98
CA ALA A 373 -37.21 -9.10 -16.55
C ALA A 373 -36.55 -7.91 -15.84
N ALA A 374 -37.33 -6.85 -15.58
CA ALA A 374 -36.82 -5.68 -14.86
C ALA A 374 -36.44 -6.01 -13.40
N GLY A 375 -37.24 -6.83 -12.72
CA GLY A 375 -37.00 -7.23 -11.34
C GLY A 375 -35.79 -8.15 -11.18
N LEU A 376 -35.62 -9.16 -12.07
CA LEU A 376 -34.43 -10.02 -12.07
C LEU A 376 -33.16 -9.23 -12.32
N THR A 377 -33.22 -8.30 -13.29
CA THR A 377 -32.09 -7.41 -13.62
C THR A 377 -31.75 -6.50 -12.46
N ALA A 378 -32.75 -5.82 -11.88
CA ALA A 378 -32.55 -4.95 -10.73
C ALA A 378 -31.99 -5.73 -9.52
N GLY A 379 -32.50 -6.94 -9.24
CA GLY A 379 -32.02 -7.78 -8.16
C GLY A 379 -30.53 -8.13 -8.30
N TRP A 380 -30.07 -8.50 -9.50
CA TRP A 380 -28.64 -8.78 -9.74
C TRP A 380 -27.79 -7.53 -9.58
N VAL A 381 -28.20 -6.40 -10.16
CA VAL A 381 -27.39 -5.18 -10.11
C VAL A 381 -27.32 -4.62 -8.71
N ILE A 382 -28.42 -4.64 -7.97
CA ILE A 382 -28.47 -4.22 -6.56
C ILE A 382 -27.55 -5.14 -5.72
N GLN A 383 -27.63 -6.46 -5.89
CA GLN A 383 -26.78 -7.41 -5.15
C GLN A 383 -25.31 -7.18 -5.47
N ALA A 384 -24.96 -7.07 -6.76
CA ALA A 384 -23.59 -6.80 -7.17
C ALA A 384 -23.08 -5.46 -6.64
N TRP A 385 -23.92 -4.42 -6.71
CA TRP A 385 -23.55 -3.10 -6.18
C TRP A 385 -23.33 -3.13 -4.67
N VAL A 386 -24.21 -3.75 -3.91
CA VAL A 386 -24.13 -3.81 -2.44
C VAL A 386 -22.84 -4.46 -1.97
N ILE A 387 -22.43 -5.61 -2.57
CA ILE A 387 -21.20 -6.26 -2.17
C ILE A 387 -19.96 -5.47 -2.60
N MET A 388 -19.93 -5.00 -3.84
CA MET A 388 -18.80 -4.21 -4.34
C MET A 388 -18.65 -2.87 -3.59
N ALA A 389 -19.76 -2.21 -3.28
CA ALA A 389 -19.79 -0.98 -2.49
C ALA A 389 -19.31 -1.19 -1.04
N GLY A 390 -19.66 -2.34 -0.45
CA GLY A 390 -19.15 -2.76 0.86
C GLY A 390 -17.63 -2.93 0.85
N ASN A 391 -17.08 -3.61 -0.15
CA ASN A 391 -15.63 -3.79 -0.30
C ASN A 391 -14.91 -2.44 -0.51
N ALA A 392 -15.53 -1.49 -1.23
CA ALA A 392 -14.95 -0.17 -1.53
C ALA A 392 -15.29 0.91 -0.47
N LYS A 393 -15.90 0.56 0.67
CA LYS A 393 -16.30 1.49 1.74
C LYS A 393 -17.36 2.52 1.30
N LEU A 394 -18.16 2.26 0.26
CA LEU A 394 -19.31 3.08 -0.13
C LEU A 394 -20.58 2.73 0.66
N ALA A 395 -20.66 1.50 1.16
CA ALA A 395 -21.78 0.99 1.97
C ALA A 395 -21.23 0.09 3.10
N PRO A 396 -22.02 -0.17 4.15
CA PRO A 396 -21.67 -1.19 5.15
C PRO A 396 -21.56 -2.58 4.51
N ILE A 397 -20.67 -3.43 5.06
CA ILE A 397 -20.49 -4.81 4.59
C ILE A 397 -21.79 -5.61 4.79
N ALA A 398 -22.28 -6.22 3.72
CA ALA A 398 -23.56 -6.94 3.72
C ALA A 398 -23.43 -8.46 3.92
N GLY A 399 -22.26 -9.06 3.64
CA GLY A 399 -22.06 -10.51 3.73
C GLY A 399 -22.90 -11.28 2.71
N VAL A 400 -22.92 -10.83 1.46
CA VAL A 400 -23.63 -11.47 0.34
C VAL A 400 -22.68 -11.82 -0.78
N THR A 401 -23.01 -12.79 -1.60
CA THR A 401 -22.16 -13.24 -2.71
C THR A 401 -22.29 -12.34 -3.94
N LEU A 402 -21.20 -12.17 -4.70
CA LEU A 402 -21.22 -11.51 -6.00
C LEU A 402 -21.74 -12.50 -7.06
N PRO A 403 -22.90 -12.25 -7.70
CA PRO A 403 -23.55 -13.20 -8.63
C PRO A 403 -22.58 -13.66 -9.73
N PHE A 404 -22.54 -14.95 -10.01
CA PHE A 404 -21.65 -15.66 -10.94
C PHE A 404 -20.15 -15.71 -10.54
N VAL A 405 -19.64 -14.81 -9.70
CA VAL A 405 -18.20 -14.68 -9.42
C VAL A 405 -17.79 -15.29 -8.08
N SER A 406 -18.48 -14.94 -6.97
CA SER A 406 -18.15 -15.47 -5.64
C SER A 406 -18.38 -16.99 -5.54
N TYR A 407 -17.63 -17.64 -4.65
CA TYR A 407 -17.96 -19.00 -4.24
C TYR A 407 -19.35 -19.05 -3.58
N GLY A 408 -20.21 -19.93 -4.09
CA GLY A 408 -21.54 -20.11 -3.55
C GLY A 408 -22.46 -20.88 -4.52
N GLY A 409 -22.65 -22.17 -4.28
CA GLY A 409 -23.43 -23.03 -5.17
C GLY A 409 -24.89 -22.60 -5.32
N SER A 410 -25.56 -22.21 -4.22
CA SER A 410 -26.95 -21.74 -4.22
C SER A 410 -27.11 -20.43 -5.00
N SER A 411 -26.18 -19.52 -4.85
CA SER A 411 -26.17 -18.24 -5.55
C SER A 411 -25.92 -18.43 -7.05
N LEU A 412 -24.98 -19.30 -7.42
CA LEU A 412 -24.70 -19.63 -8.82
C LEU A 412 -25.93 -20.28 -9.49
N LEU A 413 -26.56 -21.27 -8.83
CA LEU A 413 -27.77 -21.94 -9.29
C LEU A 413 -28.88 -20.93 -9.54
N THR A 414 -29.15 -20.06 -8.57
CA THR A 414 -30.22 -19.04 -8.67
C THR A 414 -29.94 -18.05 -9.78
N SER A 415 -28.65 -17.63 -9.93
CA SER A 415 -28.23 -16.73 -11.00
C SER A 415 -28.44 -17.35 -12.39
N PHE A 416 -28.12 -18.64 -12.58
CA PHE A 416 -28.35 -19.31 -13.86
C PHE A 416 -29.83 -19.56 -14.16
N ILE A 417 -30.65 -19.84 -13.15
CA ILE A 417 -32.12 -19.93 -13.32
C ILE A 417 -32.65 -18.54 -13.76
N ALA A 418 -32.24 -17.45 -13.12
CA ALA A 418 -32.65 -16.12 -13.50
C ALA A 418 -32.16 -15.75 -14.93
N LEU A 419 -30.96 -16.18 -15.32
CA LEU A 419 -30.42 -16.03 -16.68
C LEU A 419 -31.31 -16.78 -17.70
N GLY A 420 -31.72 -18.01 -17.38
CA GLY A 420 -32.62 -18.80 -18.20
C GLY A 420 -34.00 -18.15 -18.40
N LEU A 421 -34.54 -17.52 -17.34
CA LEU A 421 -35.79 -16.77 -17.42
C LEU A 421 -35.64 -15.53 -18.29
N LEU A 422 -34.54 -14.75 -18.17
CA LEU A 422 -34.27 -13.60 -19.03
C LEU A 422 -34.08 -14.00 -20.49
N LEU A 423 -33.35 -15.10 -20.74
CA LEU A 423 -33.18 -15.63 -22.09
C LEU A 423 -34.55 -16.06 -22.68
N ARG A 424 -35.43 -16.57 -21.87
CA ARG A 424 -36.80 -16.93 -22.32
C ARG A 424 -37.62 -15.70 -22.66
N VAL A 425 -37.58 -14.65 -21.83
CA VAL A 425 -38.25 -13.36 -22.13
C VAL A 425 -37.69 -12.72 -23.40
N SER A 426 -36.40 -12.92 -23.69
CA SER A 426 -35.76 -12.34 -24.88
C SER A 426 -36.21 -12.92 -26.22
N SER A 427 -36.85 -14.11 -26.20
CA SER A 427 -37.36 -14.80 -27.40
C SER A 427 -38.88 -14.76 -27.44
N PRO A 428 -39.49 -13.86 -28.21
CA PRO A 428 -40.95 -13.74 -28.26
C PRO A 428 -41.53 -15.04 -28.78
N THR A 429 -42.47 -15.63 -27.99
CA THR A 429 -43.31 -16.70 -28.48
C THR A 429 -44.18 -16.15 -29.60
N SER A 430 -44.04 -16.67 -30.82
CA SER A 430 -44.89 -16.38 -31.97
C SER A 430 -46.33 -16.89 -31.71
N HIS A 431 -47.09 -16.19 -30.90
CA HIS A 431 -48.50 -16.37 -30.73
C HIS A 431 -49.26 -15.10 -31.14
N VAL A 432 -48.89 -14.51 -32.27
CA VAL A 432 -49.87 -13.79 -33.07
C VAL A 432 -50.35 -14.79 -34.12
N ARG A 433 -51.24 -15.72 -33.68
CA ARG A 433 -52.22 -16.23 -34.62
C ARG A 433 -53.14 -15.01 -34.88
N SER A 434 -53.01 -14.42 -36.02
CA SER A 434 -54.05 -13.58 -36.60
C SER A 434 -55.33 -14.41 -36.57
N PRO A 435 -56.40 -13.94 -35.96
CA PRO A 435 -57.67 -14.54 -36.16
C PRO A 435 -58.10 -14.13 -37.56
N THR A 436 -57.75 -14.89 -38.56
CA THR A 436 -58.50 -14.89 -39.84
C THR A 436 -59.81 -15.61 -39.47
N SER A 437 -60.72 -14.89 -38.86
CA SER A 437 -62.14 -15.27 -38.86
C SER A 437 -62.63 -15.11 -40.27
N TYR A 438 -62.71 -16.20 -41.00
CA TYR A 438 -63.54 -16.31 -42.16
C TYR A 438 -65.03 -16.21 -41.65
N VAL A 439 -65.56 -14.96 -41.65
CA VAL A 439 -67.02 -14.75 -41.61
C VAL A 439 -67.50 -14.99 -43.06
N ARG A 440 -68.01 -16.20 -43.28
CA ARG A 440 -68.88 -16.43 -44.40
C ARG A 440 -70.13 -15.59 -44.17
N SER A 441 -70.29 -14.49 -44.91
CA SER A 441 -71.60 -13.82 -45.00
C SER A 441 -72.43 -14.48 -46.08
N PRO A 442 -73.76 -14.72 -45.81
CA PRO A 442 -74.68 -15.20 -46.82
C PRO A 442 -75.05 -14.11 -47.79
N THR A 443 -75.05 -14.46 -49.04
CA THR A 443 -75.46 -13.66 -50.21
C THR A 443 -76.89 -13.09 -50.06
N SER A 444 -77.01 -11.76 -50.18
CA SER A 444 -78.26 -11.17 -50.70
C SER A 444 -77.86 -10.08 -51.75
N ARG A 445 -78.37 -10.33 -52.97
CA ARG A 445 -78.31 -9.42 -54.12
C ARG A 445 -79.21 -8.19 -53.92
N VAL A 446 -78.72 -7.00 -54.05
CA VAL A 446 -79.52 -5.89 -54.55
C VAL A 446 -78.62 -5.02 -55.44
N ARG A 447 -79.12 -4.62 -56.56
CA ARG A 447 -78.55 -3.91 -57.73
C ARG A 447 -78.48 -2.39 -57.48
N SER A 448 -77.31 -1.77 -57.81
CA SER A 448 -77.09 -0.67 -58.82
C SER A 448 -77.47 0.77 -58.41
N PRO A 449 -76.97 1.87 -59.16
CA PRO A 449 -75.65 2.04 -59.82
C PRO A 449 -75.03 3.46 -59.55
N THR A 450 -73.79 3.60 -60.07
CA THR A 450 -73.10 4.77 -60.63
C THR A 450 -72.41 5.79 -59.71
N PRO A 451 -71.43 6.58 -60.24
CA PRO A 451 -70.11 6.18 -60.69
C PRO A 451 -68.99 7.02 -60.02
N PRO A 452 -67.77 7.14 -60.54
CA PRO A 452 -66.56 6.98 -59.77
C PRO A 452 -65.85 8.34 -59.47
N THR A 453 -65.18 8.36 -58.35
CA THR A 453 -64.08 9.33 -58.24
C THR A 453 -62.86 8.57 -57.67
N ASN A 454 -61.81 8.61 -58.47
CA ASN A 454 -60.50 8.23 -58.17
C ASN A 454 -59.98 8.83 -56.88
N ARG A 455 -59.78 8.00 -55.82
CA ARG A 455 -58.74 8.27 -54.81
C ARG A 455 -58.14 6.90 -54.45
N LEU A 456 -56.85 6.78 -54.81
CA LEU A 456 -56.00 5.69 -54.33
C LEU A 456 -56.04 5.64 -52.82
N PRO A 457 -56.19 4.45 -52.17
CA PRO A 457 -56.03 4.34 -50.73
C PRO A 457 -54.56 4.43 -50.40
N ASP A 458 -54.24 5.42 -49.60
CA ASP A 458 -52.96 5.50 -48.92
C ASP A 458 -52.59 4.14 -48.37
N GLN A 459 -51.45 3.60 -48.81
CA GLN A 459 -50.76 2.52 -48.14
C GLN A 459 -50.41 2.98 -46.73
N ALA A 460 -51.26 2.63 -45.77
CA ALA A 460 -50.90 2.73 -44.35
C ALA A 460 -49.66 1.87 -44.12
N THR A 461 -48.50 2.48 -44.30
CA THR A 461 -47.25 1.98 -43.78
C THR A 461 -47.45 1.79 -42.24
N ILE A 462 -47.61 0.54 -41.82
CA ILE A 462 -47.58 0.16 -40.46
C ILE A 462 -46.14 0.37 -39.99
N HIS A 463 -45.82 1.64 -39.63
CA HIS A 463 -44.66 1.91 -38.82
C HIS A 463 -44.84 1.16 -37.49
N PRO A 464 -43.93 0.30 -37.08
CA PRO A 464 -43.97 -0.24 -35.76
C PRO A 464 -43.84 0.94 -34.81
N THR A 465 -44.94 1.35 -34.18
CA THR A 465 -44.94 2.37 -33.14
C THR A 465 -44.04 1.84 -32.00
N ILE A 466 -42.79 2.26 -32.00
CA ILE A 466 -41.91 2.13 -30.86
C ILE A 466 -42.60 2.92 -29.73
N ARG A 467 -43.29 2.23 -28.85
CA ARG A 467 -43.84 2.85 -27.62
C ARG A 467 -42.64 3.49 -26.91
N PRO A 468 -42.74 4.74 -26.46
CA PRO A 468 -41.69 5.35 -25.66
C PRO A 468 -41.40 4.43 -24.45
N PRO A 469 -40.13 4.18 -24.12
CA PRO A 469 -39.77 3.32 -23.02
C PRO A 469 -40.44 3.85 -21.75
N ASP A 470 -41.03 2.94 -20.95
CA ASP A 470 -41.67 3.32 -19.68
C ASP A 470 -40.69 4.09 -18.80
N GLN A 471 -41.00 5.33 -18.46
CA GLN A 471 -40.16 6.25 -17.68
C GLN A 471 -39.58 5.61 -16.39
N PRO A 472 -40.35 4.81 -15.60
CA PRO A 472 -39.81 4.14 -14.40
C PRO A 472 -38.62 3.19 -14.69
N VAL A 473 -38.63 2.49 -15.84
CA VAL A 473 -37.54 1.59 -16.23
C VAL A 473 -36.28 2.37 -16.55
N LEU A 474 -36.42 3.49 -17.26
CA LEU A 474 -35.29 4.38 -17.60
C LEU A 474 -34.71 5.06 -16.35
N HIS A 475 -35.56 5.56 -15.47
CA HIS A 475 -35.10 6.21 -14.22
C HIS A 475 -34.37 5.23 -13.33
N LEU A 476 -34.88 3.99 -13.15
CA LEU A 476 -34.20 2.99 -12.36
C LEU A 476 -32.88 2.55 -13.00
N ALA A 477 -32.87 2.36 -14.32
CA ALA A 477 -31.64 2.04 -15.05
C ALA A 477 -30.60 3.16 -14.94
N GLY A 478 -31.03 4.42 -15.01
CA GLY A 478 -30.18 5.59 -14.81
C GLY A 478 -29.63 5.68 -13.39
N ALA A 479 -30.47 5.48 -12.38
CA ALA A 479 -30.05 5.48 -10.98
C ALA A 479 -29.02 4.37 -10.67
N LEU A 480 -29.28 3.16 -11.14
CA LEU A 480 -28.35 2.03 -10.97
C LEU A 480 -27.06 2.23 -11.79
N GLY A 481 -27.16 2.82 -13.00
CA GLY A 481 -26.01 3.18 -13.79
C GLY A 481 -25.13 4.23 -13.10
N LEU A 482 -25.74 5.25 -12.49
CA LEU A 482 -25.03 6.24 -11.67
C LEU A 482 -24.36 5.58 -10.45
N ALA A 483 -25.07 4.65 -9.78
CA ALA A 483 -24.51 3.92 -8.65
C ALA A 483 -23.28 3.08 -9.04
N LEU A 484 -23.31 2.42 -10.21
CA LEU A 484 -22.15 1.70 -10.75
C LEU A 484 -21.00 2.64 -11.13
N ALA A 485 -21.30 3.82 -11.69
CA ALA A 485 -20.28 4.83 -12.02
C ALA A 485 -19.61 5.40 -10.76
N LEU A 486 -20.39 5.70 -9.71
CA LEU A 486 -19.86 6.13 -8.42
C LEU A 486 -18.99 5.06 -7.76
N LEU A 487 -19.37 3.79 -7.90
CA LEU A 487 -18.56 2.67 -7.42
C LEU A 487 -17.22 2.60 -8.16
N ALA A 488 -17.22 2.71 -9.48
CA ALA A 488 -15.97 2.72 -10.27
C ALA A 488 -15.06 3.91 -9.88
N ALA A 489 -15.66 5.09 -9.67
CA ALA A 489 -14.92 6.27 -9.20
C ALA A 489 -14.32 6.05 -7.79
N MET A 490 -15.06 5.39 -6.89
CA MET A 490 -14.56 5.07 -5.54
C MET A 490 -13.43 4.04 -5.57
N CYS A 491 -13.49 3.05 -6.46
CA CYS A 491 -12.35 2.15 -6.69
C CYS A 491 -11.12 2.93 -7.18
N GLY A 492 -11.29 3.88 -8.10
CA GLY A 492 -10.22 4.78 -8.54
C GLY A 492 -9.65 5.65 -7.41
N TYR A 493 -10.50 6.14 -6.51
CA TYR A 493 -10.07 6.89 -5.34
C TYR A 493 -9.12 6.07 -4.44
N TRP A 494 -9.47 4.80 -4.14
CA TRP A 494 -8.62 3.94 -3.31
C TRP A 494 -7.38 3.45 -4.05
N ALA A 495 -7.51 3.11 -5.35
CA ALA A 495 -6.43 2.54 -6.14
C ALA A 495 -5.40 3.57 -6.64
N ILE A 496 -5.75 4.87 -6.69
CA ILE A 496 -4.88 5.93 -7.20
C ILE A 496 -4.66 7.00 -6.14
N ALA A 497 -5.73 7.72 -5.74
CA ALA A 497 -5.58 8.92 -4.91
C ALA A 497 -5.12 8.61 -3.47
N ARG A 498 -5.45 7.44 -2.93
CA ARG A 498 -5.08 7.01 -1.58
C ARG A 498 -4.07 5.85 -1.55
N ALA A 499 -3.63 5.39 -2.71
CA ALA A 499 -2.76 4.22 -2.83
C ALA A 499 -1.47 4.35 -1.99
N ASP A 500 -0.77 5.47 -2.10
CA ASP A 500 0.50 5.69 -1.40
C ASP A 500 0.31 5.74 0.12
N ASN A 501 -0.74 6.45 0.60
CA ASN A 501 -1.08 6.47 2.01
C ASN A 501 -1.42 5.08 2.56
N LEU A 502 -2.06 4.22 1.76
CA LEU A 502 -2.42 2.86 2.16
C LEU A 502 -1.22 1.92 2.15
N ARG A 503 -0.31 2.10 1.20
CA ARG A 503 0.93 1.32 1.09
C ARG A 503 1.90 1.63 2.22
N ALA A 504 2.01 2.91 2.60
CA ALA A 504 2.92 3.39 3.64
C ALA A 504 2.47 3.09 5.08
N ARG A 505 1.27 2.53 5.29
CA ARG A 505 0.76 2.22 6.63
C ARG A 505 1.55 1.12 7.31
N ASP A 506 1.86 1.31 8.58
CA ASP A 506 2.61 0.34 9.40
C ASP A 506 1.82 -0.95 9.68
N ASP A 507 0.47 -0.87 9.70
CA ASP A 507 -0.41 -2.02 9.87
C ASP A 507 -0.73 -2.76 8.55
N ASN A 508 -0.01 -2.44 7.46
CA ASN A 508 -0.17 -3.10 6.16
C ASN A 508 0.77 -4.32 6.03
N PRO A 509 0.26 -5.56 6.18
CA PRO A 509 1.11 -6.75 6.07
C PRO A 509 1.74 -6.93 4.67
N ARG A 510 1.17 -6.30 3.64
CA ARG A 510 1.70 -6.34 2.27
C ARG A 510 2.99 -5.54 2.12
N ARG A 511 3.21 -4.53 2.97
CA ARG A 511 4.46 -3.75 3.01
C ARG A 511 5.63 -4.67 3.31
N VAL A 512 5.52 -5.49 4.34
CA VAL A 512 6.57 -6.46 4.71
C VAL A 512 6.88 -7.41 3.55
N LEU A 513 5.85 -7.97 2.89
CA LEU A 513 6.05 -8.86 1.74
C LEU A 513 6.65 -8.16 0.52
N TYR A 514 6.34 -6.88 0.31
CA TYR A 514 6.93 -6.10 -0.78
C TYR A 514 8.41 -5.83 -0.49
N GLU A 515 8.73 -5.39 0.73
CA GLU A 515 10.11 -5.13 1.17
C GLU A 515 10.97 -6.39 1.08
N GLN A 516 10.44 -7.55 1.49
CA GLN A 516 11.14 -8.85 1.41
C GLN A 516 11.41 -9.34 -0.02
N ARG A 517 10.95 -8.65 -1.05
CA ARG A 517 11.19 -8.98 -2.47
C ARG A 517 12.12 -8.01 -3.17
N ILE A 518 12.47 -6.89 -2.52
CA ILE A 518 13.35 -5.88 -3.09
C ILE A 518 14.79 -6.36 -2.98
N VAL A 519 15.43 -6.57 -4.11
CA VAL A 519 16.87 -6.82 -4.18
C VAL A 519 17.58 -5.46 -4.08
N ARG A 520 17.89 -5.04 -2.86
CA ARG A 520 18.62 -3.78 -2.63
C ARG A 520 20.00 -3.83 -3.24
N GLY A 521 20.49 -2.70 -3.75
CA GLY A 521 21.84 -2.54 -4.25
C GLY A 521 22.90 -2.77 -3.17
N ARG A 522 24.10 -3.11 -3.59
CA ARG A 522 25.23 -3.32 -2.69
C ARG A 522 25.79 -1.95 -2.24
N ILE A 523 26.33 -1.94 -1.02
CA ILE A 523 27.17 -0.86 -0.54
C ILE A 523 28.59 -1.40 -0.53
N LEU A 524 29.47 -0.70 -1.23
CA LEU A 524 30.88 -1.09 -1.43
C LEU A 524 31.80 -0.08 -0.77
N ASP A 525 32.96 -0.52 -0.32
CA ASP A 525 34.05 0.37 0.06
C ASP A 525 34.74 0.99 -1.18
N ARG A 526 35.80 1.78 -0.97
CA ARG A 526 36.56 2.44 -2.04
C ARG A 526 37.22 1.46 -3.02
N ASP A 527 37.58 0.27 -2.58
CA ASP A 527 38.27 -0.77 -3.33
C ASP A 527 37.35 -1.86 -3.88
N GLY A 528 36.04 -1.74 -3.62
CA GLY A 528 35.01 -2.67 -4.09
C GLY A 528 34.72 -3.81 -3.12
N VAL A 529 35.20 -3.75 -1.87
CA VAL A 529 34.83 -4.71 -0.82
C VAL A 529 33.36 -4.51 -0.45
N VAL A 530 32.63 -5.58 -0.31
CA VAL A 530 31.19 -5.53 0.00
C VAL A 530 30.98 -5.23 1.49
N LEU A 531 30.35 -4.11 1.79
CA LEU A 531 29.99 -3.67 3.15
C LEU A 531 28.54 -4.06 3.50
N ALA A 532 27.64 -4.04 2.51
CA ALA A 532 26.28 -4.54 2.63
C ALA A 532 25.82 -5.17 1.32
N ASP A 533 25.16 -6.32 1.39
CA ASP A 533 24.61 -7.07 0.26
C ASP A 533 23.25 -7.69 0.62
N VAL A 534 22.67 -8.43 -0.28
CA VAL A 534 21.45 -9.19 -0.06
C VAL A 534 21.67 -10.67 -0.31
N GLU A 535 21.13 -11.49 0.55
CA GLU A 535 21.02 -12.94 0.36
C GLU A 535 19.59 -13.27 -0.08
N VAL A 536 19.45 -14.00 -1.17
CA VAL A 536 18.14 -14.43 -1.69
C VAL A 536 17.97 -15.91 -1.37
N ALA A 537 17.02 -16.23 -0.51
CA ALA A 537 16.68 -17.60 -0.16
C ALA A 537 15.93 -18.32 -1.29
N ASP A 538 15.83 -19.64 -1.23
CA ASP A 538 15.16 -20.50 -2.23
C ASP A 538 13.66 -20.17 -2.39
N ASP A 539 13.02 -19.59 -1.37
CA ASP A 539 11.62 -19.14 -1.38
C ASP A 539 11.43 -17.72 -1.96
N GLY A 540 12.53 -17.07 -2.37
CA GLY A 540 12.55 -15.72 -2.90
C GLY A 540 12.54 -14.63 -1.82
N THR A 541 12.67 -14.99 -0.54
CA THR A 541 12.84 -14.03 0.56
C THR A 541 14.22 -13.40 0.47
N VAL A 542 14.29 -12.08 0.55
CA VAL A 542 15.53 -11.29 0.49
C VAL A 542 15.87 -10.84 1.91
N THR A 543 17.10 -11.16 2.35
CA THR A 543 17.63 -10.75 3.65
C THR A 543 18.83 -9.83 3.42
N ARG A 544 18.88 -8.68 4.11
CA ARG A 544 20.05 -7.79 4.07
C ARG A 544 21.17 -8.37 4.93
N ARG A 545 22.42 -8.37 4.40
CA ARG A 545 23.62 -8.86 5.05
C ARG A 545 24.69 -7.79 5.14
N TYR A 546 25.44 -7.81 6.23
CA TYR A 546 26.50 -6.85 6.52
C TYR A 546 27.82 -7.59 6.79
N PRO A 547 28.57 -7.99 5.73
CA PRO A 547 29.81 -8.76 5.87
C PRO A 547 30.91 -8.08 6.68
N VAL A 548 30.84 -6.76 6.82
CA VAL A 548 31.76 -5.93 7.62
C VAL A 548 30.93 -5.13 8.65
N PRO A 549 30.53 -5.74 9.78
CA PRO A 549 29.69 -5.07 10.79
C PRO A 549 30.37 -3.86 11.43
N GLU A 550 31.71 -3.80 11.41
CA GLU A 550 32.50 -2.65 11.86
C GLU A 550 32.21 -1.37 11.04
N ALA A 551 31.64 -1.47 9.84
CA ALA A 551 31.29 -0.32 8.99
C ALA A 551 29.90 0.28 9.30
N VAL A 552 29.14 -0.30 10.20
CA VAL A 552 27.76 0.11 10.56
C VAL A 552 27.63 1.60 10.95
N PRO A 553 28.60 2.23 11.63
CA PRO A 553 28.50 3.66 11.91
C PRO A 553 28.32 4.55 10.67
N ALA A 554 28.86 4.13 9.52
CA ALA A 554 28.68 4.83 8.25
C ALA A 554 27.56 4.20 7.40
N VAL A 555 27.59 2.89 7.21
CA VAL A 555 26.63 2.13 6.39
C VAL A 555 25.21 2.23 6.95
N GLY A 556 25.08 2.16 8.25
CA GLY A 556 23.77 2.11 8.92
C GLY A 556 23.14 0.73 8.88
N TYR A 557 21.81 0.72 8.81
CA TYR A 557 21.00 -0.50 8.82
C TYR A 557 19.75 -0.34 7.95
N ALA A 558 19.16 -1.47 7.53
CA ALA A 558 17.88 -1.54 6.87
C ALA A 558 17.02 -2.61 7.56
N SER A 559 16.07 -2.15 8.40
CA SER A 559 15.11 -2.97 9.11
C SER A 559 13.73 -2.80 8.51
N LEU A 560 13.00 -3.90 8.37
CA LEU A 560 11.61 -3.90 7.93
C LEU A 560 10.67 -3.26 8.97
N ARG A 561 11.07 -3.30 10.24
CA ARG A 561 10.28 -2.85 11.37
C ARG A 561 10.64 -1.44 11.84
N TYR A 562 11.92 -1.11 11.85
CA TYR A 562 12.45 0.12 12.45
C TYR A 562 13.00 1.12 11.41
N GLY A 563 12.84 0.80 10.12
CA GLY A 563 13.26 1.68 9.04
C GLY A 563 14.73 1.56 8.70
N THR A 564 15.31 2.64 8.15
CA THR A 564 16.69 2.67 7.67
C THR A 564 17.49 3.75 8.39
N GLY A 565 18.80 3.55 8.55
CA GLY A 565 19.75 4.50 9.13
C GLY A 565 21.03 4.62 8.30
N GLY A 566 21.84 5.66 8.52
CA GLY A 566 23.12 5.84 7.81
C GLY A 566 22.99 5.99 6.29
N ILE A 567 23.94 5.45 5.54
CA ILE A 567 23.91 5.42 4.06
C ILE A 567 22.71 4.64 3.52
N GLU A 568 22.26 3.57 4.22
CA GLU A 568 21.03 2.85 3.86
C GLU A 568 19.81 3.75 3.80
N ALA A 569 19.74 4.78 4.66
CA ALA A 569 18.67 5.77 4.66
C ALA A 569 18.90 6.88 3.64
N ALA A 570 20.12 7.41 3.57
CA ALA A 570 20.46 8.54 2.70
C ALA A 570 20.28 8.20 1.20
N PHE A 571 20.56 6.95 0.82
CA PHE A 571 20.45 6.43 -0.54
C PHE A 571 19.38 5.35 -0.70
N ASP A 572 18.32 5.40 0.13
CA ASP A 572 17.25 4.39 0.10
C ASP A 572 16.62 4.26 -1.29
N ALA A 573 16.34 5.39 -1.96
CA ALA A 573 15.73 5.39 -3.28
C ALA A 573 16.62 4.75 -4.37
N GLU A 574 17.93 4.98 -4.29
CA GLU A 574 18.93 4.37 -5.18
C GLU A 574 19.08 2.88 -4.88
N LEU A 575 19.28 2.54 -3.62
CA LEU A 575 19.45 1.16 -3.15
C LEU A 575 18.21 0.30 -3.42
N ARG A 576 17.01 0.88 -3.44
CA ARG A 576 15.76 0.22 -3.85
C ARG A 576 15.56 0.22 -5.37
N GLY A 577 16.39 0.97 -6.11
CA GLY A 577 16.25 1.16 -7.55
C GLY A 577 15.05 2.01 -7.94
N GLU A 578 14.57 2.89 -7.08
CA GLU A 578 13.42 3.77 -7.33
C GLU A 578 13.83 5.16 -7.86
N ALA A 579 15.06 5.58 -7.61
CA ALA A 579 15.56 6.89 -8.00
C ALA A 579 15.58 7.09 -9.51
N GLY A 580 15.13 8.27 -9.98
CA GLY A 580 15.20 8.70 -11.38
C GLY A 580 14.27 7.95 -12.34
N ARG A 581 13.31 7.16 -11.87
CA ARG A 581 12.30 6.49 -12.69
C ARG A 581 11.13 7.41 -13.01
N SER A 582 10.73 7.46 -14.28
CA SER A 582 9.48 8.12 -14.65
C SER A 582 8.27 7.31 -14.17
N GLY A 583 7.15 7.97 -13.84
CA GLY A 583 5.91 7.30 -13.45
C GLY A 583 5.42 6.27 -14.48
N TRP A 584 5.72 6.48 -15.77
CA TRP A 584 5.43 5.52 -16.84
C TRP A 584 6.31 4.26 -16.75
N GLN A 585 7.59 4.40 -16.45
CA GLN A 585 8.49 3.24 -16.28
C GLN A 585 8.05 2.38 -15.11
N VAL A 586 7.71 3.00 -13.97
CA VAL A 586 7.16 2.30 -12.80
C VAL A 586 5.87 1.57 -13.16
N ALA A 587 4.97 2.21 -13.91
CA ALA A 587 3.71 1.59 -14.36
C ALA A 587 3.96 0.42 -15.33
N TRP A 588 4.92 0.55 -16.25
CA TRP A 588 5.27 -0.50 -17.21
C TRP A 588 5.92 -1.70 -16.54
N GLU A 589 6.90 -1.46 -15.65
CA GLU A 589 7.57 -2.53 -14.90
C GLU A 589 6.61 -3.23 -13.96
N GLY A 590 5.68 -2.48 -13.32
CA GLY A 590 4.57 -3.05 -12.56
C GLY A 590 3.66 -3.92 -13.41
N LEU A 591 3.39 -3.53 -14.67
CA LEU A 591 2.59 -4.32 -15.61
C LEU A 591 3.28 -5.63 -16.02
N VAL A 592 4.61 -5.60 -16.25
CA VAL A 592 5.40 -6.78 -16.61
C VAL A 592 5.95 -7.55 -15.41
N HIS A 593 5.56 -7.14 -14.19
CA HIS A 593 5.97 -7.74 -12.90
C HIS A 593 7.50 -7.85 -12.73
N ARG A 594 8.24 -6.86 -13.22
CA ARG A 594 9.68 -6.79 -13.05
C ARG A 594 9.97 -6.13 -11.71
N ALA A 595 10.58 -6.89 -10.78
CA ALA A 595 11.03 -6.31 -9.51
C ALA A 595 12.09 -5.23 -9.78
N PRO A 596 12.07 -4.11 -9.05
CA PRO A 596 13.15 -3.13 -9.12
C PRO A 596 14.46 -3.79 -8.69
N HIS A 597 15.53 -3.55 -9.46
CA HIS A 597 16.88 -3.88 -9.03
C HIS A 597 17.51 -2.65 -8.42
N GLY A 598 18.03 -2.79 -7.21
CA GLY A 598 18.75 -1.75 -6.51
C GLY A 598 20.02 -1.35 -7.26
N ARG A 599 20.49 -0.13 -7.00
CA ARG A 599 21.72 0.40 -7.55
C ARG A 599 22.80 0.36 -6.50
N ASP A 600 24.01 0.01 -6.90
CA ASP A 600 25.14 -0.06 -6.00
C ASP A 600 25.64 1.36 -5.63
N VAL A 601 26.04 1.52 -4.38
CA VAL A 601 26.65 2.76 -3.84
C VAL A 601 28.07 2.42 -3.40
N GLN A 602 29.07 3.20 -3.85
CA GLN A 602 30.44 3.03 -3.43
C GLN A 602 30.87 4.17 -2.52
N LEU A 603 31.35 3.79 -1.34
CA LEU A 603 31.80 4.71 -0.30
C LEU A 603 33.27 5.08 -0.46
N THR A 604 33.68 6.10 0.26
CA THR A 604 35.06 6.52 0.40
C THR A 604 35.79 5.70 1.48
N LEU A 605 35.06 4.96 2.31
CA LEU A 605 35.61 4.13 3.38
C LEU A 605 36.63 3.09 2.83
N ASP A 606 37.65 2.86 3.62
CA ASP A 606 38.59 1.75 3.48
C ASP A 606 38.20 0.70 4.53
N ALA A 607 37.70 -0.47 4.09
CA ALA A 607 37.17 -1.49 4.98
C ALA A 607 38.19 -2.00 5.98
N GLU A 608 39.49 -2.10 5.60
CA GLU A 608 40.54 -2.60 6.47
C GLU A 608 40.90 -1.58 7.57
N LEU A 609 41.00 -0.29 7.21
CA LEU A 609 41.22 0.78 8.18
C LEU A 609 40.02 0.96 9.11
N GLN A 610 38.79 0.77 8.59
CA GLN A 610 37.54 0.81 9.38
C GLN A 610 37.53 -0.30 10.44
N VAL A 611 37.88 -1.52 10.06
CA VAL A 611 37.96 -2.68 10.99
C VAL A 611 39.05 -2.44 12.04
N GLN A 612 40.19 -1.89 11.65
CA GLN A 612 41.27 -1.58 12.59
C GLN A 612 40.83 -0.54 13.62
N ALA A 613 40.19 0.55 13.16
CA ALA A 613 39.73 1.62 14.04
C ALA A 613 38.65 1.15 15.03
N GLN A 614 37.67 0.34 14.54
CA GLN A 614 36.61 -0.19 15.39
C GLN A 614 37.16 -1.14 16.44
N ARG A 615 38.11 -2.02 16.07
CA ARG A 615 38.80 -2.93 17.03
C ARG A 615 39.67 -2.17 18.02
N ALA A 616 40.31 -1.08 17.58
CA ALA A 616 41.09 -0.26 18.51
C ALA A 616 40.23 0.46 19.57
N LEU A 617 38.94 0.65 19.30
CA LEU A 617 37.97 1.18 20.26
C LEU A 617 37.32 0.10 21.16
N GLU A 618 37.60 -1.18 20.95
CA GLU A 618 37.04 -2.24 21.79
C GLU A 618 37.37 -2.01 23.28
N GLY A 619 36.32 -2.09 24.13
CA GLY A 619 36.45 -1.81 25.55
C GLY A 619 36.43 -0.33 25.94
N HIS A 620 36.35 0.58 24.97
CA HIS A 620 36.21 2.01 25.18
C HIS A 620 34.93 2.55 24.51
N ALA A 621 34.25 3.48 25.17
CA ALA A 621 33.26 4.31 24.50
C ALA A 621 34.00 5.49 23.83
N GLY A 622 33.68 5.76 22.55
CA GLY A 622 34.37 6.83 21.83
C GLY A 622 34.15 6.74 20.30
N ALA A 623 34.93 7.50 19.57
CA ALA A 623 34.86 7.55 18.12
C ALA A 623 36.20 7.90 17.46
N VAL A 624 36.35 7.46 16.22
CA VAL A 624 37.50 7.77 15.36
C VAL A 624 36.99 8.18 13.97
N VAL A 625 37.51 9.32 13.49
CA VAL A 625 37.33 9.79 12.12
C VAL A 625 38.67 10.02 11.47
N LEU A 626 38.94 9.32 10.37
CA LEU A 626 40.10 9.52 9.53
C LEU A 626 39.65 10.01 8.16
N LEU A 627 40.24 11.10 7.67
CA LEU A 627 39.94 11.66 6.36
C LEU A 627 41.18 12.03 5.57
N ASP A 628 41.06 12.03 4.24
CA ASP A 628 42.04 12.69 3.36
C ASP A 628 41.81 14.20 3.40
N ALA A 629 42.82 14.94 3.86
CA ALA A 629 42.72 16.37 4.06
C ALA A 629 42.54 17.17 2.76
N THR A 630 42.92 16.63 1.61
CA THR A 630 42.85 17.29 0.30
C THR A 630 41.48 17.08 -0.35
N THR A 631 40.96 15.84 -0.33
CA THR A 631 39.72 15.47 -1.02
C THR A 631 38.48 15.51 -0.12
N GLY A 632 38.65 15.50 1.21
CA GLY A 632 37.57 15.38 2.19
C GLY A 632 37.02 13.97 2.31
N GLU A 633 37.59 12.99 1.61
CA GLU A 633 37.12 11.59 1.68
C GLU A 633 37.35 11.01 3.07
N ILE A 634 36.26 10.53 3.69
CA ILE A 634 36.32 9.84 4.97
C ILE A 634 36.72 8.40 4.71
N LEU A 635 37.89 8.00 5.19
CA LEU A 635 38.43 6.67 5.07
C LEU A 635 37.96 5.74 6.20
N THR A 636 37.71 6.33 7.36
CA THR A 636 37.27 5.60 8.56
C THR A 636 36.29 6.45 9.36
N LEU A 637 35.21 5.85 9.80
CA LEU A 637 34.21 6.45 10.67
C LEU A 637 33.75 5.41 11.68
N ALA A 638 34.48 5.30 12.82
CA ALA A 638 34.23 4.32 13.86
C ALA A 638 33.51 4.94 15.06
N SER A 639 32.60 4.18 15.67
CA SER A 639 31.84 4.58 16.86
C SER A 639 31.63 3.38 17.78
N SER A 640 31.94 3.51 19.07
CA SER A 640 31.82 2.47 20.10
C SER A 640 31.12 3.02 21.33
N PRO A 641 30.23 2.22 22.03
CA PRO A 641 29.76 0.91 21.59
C PRO A 641 28.89 0.99 20.32
N GLY A 642 28.90 -0.08 19.56
CA GLY A 642 28.07 -0.27 18.38
C GLY A 642 27.02 -1.36 18.59
N PHE A 643 26.36 -1.77 17.52
CA PHE A 643 25.37 -2.84 17.51
C PHE A 643 25.54 -3.69 16.24
N ASP A 644 24.96 -4.91 16.29
CA ASP A 644 24.89 -5.79 15.11
C ASP A 644 23.62 -5.48 14.31
N PRO A 645 23.73 -4.99 13.06
CA PRO A 645 22.58 -4.65 12.24
C PRO A 645 21.75 -5.88 11.79
N GLU A 646 22.31 -7.08 11.81
CA GLU A 646 21.59 -8.31 11.46
C GLU A 646 20.66 -8.78 12.56
N HIS A 647 20.93 -8.42 13.83
CA HIS A 647 20.12 -8.75 15.00
C HIS A 647 19.31 -7.56 15.53
N LEU A 648 19.33 -6.43 14.84
CA LEU A 648 18.69 -5.19 15.27
C LEU A 648 17.21 -5.34 15.62
N ASP A 649 16.44 -6.10 14.83
CA ASP A 649 14.99 -6.28 15.05
C ASP A 649 14.69 -7.03 16.35
N GLU A 650 15.57 -7.89 16.78
CA GLU A 650 15.44 -8.67 18.02
C GLU A 650 15.93 -7.89 19.23
N GLU A 651 16.98 -7.08 19.07
CA GLU A 651 17.66 -6.37 20.16
C GLU A 651 17.22 -4.91 20.33
N TRP A 652 16.36 -4.38 19.45
CA TRP A 652 16.01 -2.95 19.39
C TRP A 652 15.64 -2.32 20.73
N GLU A 653 14.76 -2.97 21.52
CA GLU A 653 14.31 -2.41 22.78
C GLU A 653 15.46 -2.37 23.81
N ALA A 654 16.32 -3.39 23.82
CA ALA A 654 17.49 -3.43 24.68
C ALA A 654 18.52 -2.36 24.27
N LEU A 655 18.79 -2.21 22.98
CA LEU A 655 19.72 -1.21 22.45
C LEU A 655 19.23 0.22 22.70
N ARG A 656 17.93 0.46 22.61
CA ARG A 656 17.31 1.77 22.86
C ARG A 656 17.37 2.19 24.33
N GLU A 657 17.25 1.23 25.23
CA GLU A 657 17.25 1.47 26.68
C GLU A 657 18.65 1.39 27.31
N ASP A 658 19.65 0.96 26.55
CA ASP A 658 21.04 0.88 27.02
C ASP A 658 21.60 2.28 27.30
N PRO A 659 21.99 2.60 28.55
CA PRO A 659 22.56 3.88 28.91
C PRO A 659 23.90 4.17 28.21
N ALA A 660 24.57 3.14 27.66
CA ALA A 660 25.77 3.31 26.85
C ALA A 660 25.49 3.88 25.45
N GLY A 661 24.22 3.91 25.01
CA GLY A 661 23.78 4.54 23.75
C GLY A 661 24.42 3.95 22.50
N PRO A 662 24.31 2.61 22.24
CA PRO A 662 24.96 1.98 21.08
C PRO A 662 24.38 2.44 19.72
N LEU A 663 23.16 2.96 19.70
CA LEU A 663 22.51 3.47 18.50
C LEU A 663 23.00 4.87 18.10
N ILE A 664 23.75 5.57 18.95
CA ILE A 664 24.28 6.92 18.67
C ILE A 664 25.59 6.82 17.91
N ASN A 665 25.62 7.42 16.73
CA ASN A 665 26.88 7.59 16.00
C ASN A 665 27.72 8.70 16.64
N ARG A 666 28.61 8.32 17.52
CA ARG A 666 29.47 9.25 18.26
C ARG A 666 30.40 10.07 17.37
N ALA A 667 30.75 9.54 16.22
CA ALA A 667 31.67 10.22 15.28
C ALA A 667 31.04 11.50 14.68
N THR A 668 29.71 11.48 14.43
CA THR A 668 29.00 12.56 13.75
C THR A 668 27.97 13.27 14.63
N GLN A 669 27.37 12.57 15.59
CA GLN A 669 26.25 13.06 16.43
C GLN A 669 26.64 13.27 17.89
N GLY A 670 27.72 12.65 18.35
CA GLY A 670 28.24 12.86 19.71
C GLY A 670 28.85 14.25 19.84
N LEU A 671 28.40 15.03 20.85
CA LEU A 671 28.87 16.38 21.10
C LEU A 671 29.59 16.45 22.45
N TYR A 672 30.86 16.81 22.42
CA TYR A 672 31.76 16.80 23.59
C TYR A 672 32.52 18.12 23.71
N GLN A 673 32.92 18.50 24.93
CA GLN A 673 33.83 19.62 25.11
C GLN A 673 35.12 19.36 24.32
N PRO A 674 35.57 20.31 23.49
CA PRO A 674 36.70 20.11 22.59
C PRO A 674 38.06 20.02 23.31
N GLY A 675 38.17 20.52 24.52
CA GLY A 675 39.45 20.48 25.29
C GLY A 675 40.63 21.02 24.50
N ALA A 676 41.72 20.25 24.44
CA ALA A 676 42.92 20.62 23.71
C ALA A 676 42.68 20.87 22.20
N ALA A 677 41.67 20.28 21.58
CA ALA A 677 41.37 20.50 20.16
C ALA A 677 41.04 21.98 19.85
N LEU A 678 40.29 22.65 20.75
CA LEU A 678 39.98 24.09 20.57
C LEU A 678 41.21 25.00 20.73
N GLN A 679 42.21 24.57 21.49
CA GLN A 679 43.44 25.32 21.65
C GLN A 679 44.11 25.61 20.31
N THR A 680 44.01 24.70 19.36
CA THR A 680 44.50 24.89 17.99
C THR A 680 43.84 26.09 17.31
N VAL A 681 42.50 26.22 17.46
CA VAL A 681 41.75 27.35 16.89
C VAL A 681 42.15 28.65 17.57
N ILE A 682 42.31 28.66 18.91
CA ILE A 682 42.71 29.85 19.67
C ILE A 682 44.10 30.33 19.27
N VAL A 683 45.06 29.42 19.16
CA VAL A 683 46.42 29.79 18.74
C VAL A 683 46.44 30.27 17.28
N ALA A 684 45.67 29.59 16.41
CA ALA A 684 45.52 29.97 15.00
C ALA A 684 45.02 31.41 14.85
N GLU A 685 43.97 31.78 15.59
CA GLU A 685 43.41 33.13 15.56
C GLU A 685 44.36 34.19 16.14
N ALA A 686 45.01 33.85 17.25
CA ALA A 686 45.99 34.77 17.83
C ALA A 686 47.18 35.06 16.91
N LEU A 687 47.60 34.07 16.11
CA LEU A 687 48.63 34.25 15.09
C LEU A 687 48.10 35.05 13.90
N ALA A 688 46.89 34.81 13.47
CA ALA A 688 46.27 35.50 12.34
C ALA A 688 46.03 36.98 12.65
N GLU A 689 45.63 37.32 13.88
CA GLU A 689 45.43 38.69 14.36
C GLU A 689 46.72 39.37 14.81
N ASN A 690 47.84 38.70 14.71
CA ASN A 690 49.16 39.19 15.18
C ASN A 690 49.20 39.56 16.68
N LEU A 691 48.36 38.93 17.51
CA LEU A 691 48.33 39.11 18.96
C LEU A 691 49.52 38.45 19.67
N ALA A 692 50.02 37.38 19.07
CA ALA A 692 51.17 36.63 19.54
C ALA A 692 51.90 35.99 18.35
N ASP A 693 53.06 35.45 18.61
CA ASP A 693 53.88 34.66 17.70
C ASP A 693 54.33 33.41 18.46
N LEU A 694 54.60 32.33 17.80
CA LEU A 694 54.95 31.03 18.42
C LEU A 694 56.23 31.13 19.29
N SER A 695 57.10 32.09 19.00
CA SER A 695 58.30 32.39 19.81
C SER A 695 58.01 33.28 21.02
N THR A 696 56.78 33.81 21.17
CA THR A 696 56.43 34.70 22.31
C THR A 696 56.63 33.94 23.63
N PRO A 697 57.47 34.53 24.57
CA PRO A 697 57.63 33.92 25.88
C PRO A 697 56.35 33.90 26.66
N VAL A 698 56.07 32.76 27.29
CA VAL A 698 54.87 32.57 28.13
C VAL A 698 55.25 32.26 29.55
N SER A 699 54.40 32.70 30.47
CA SER A 699 54.51 32.39 31.90
C SER A 699 53.43 31.45 32.38
N ASN A 700 53.54 30.98 33.60
CA ASN A 700 52.49 30.16 34.24
C ASN A 700 52.29 28.77 33.60
N THR A 701 53.26 28.24 32.91
CA THR A 701 53.21 26.91 32.30
C THR A 701 52.97 25.79 33.32
N THR A 702 53.44 25.97 34.56
CA THR A 702 53.22 25.03 35.65
C THR A 702 51.94 25.27 36.48
N ALA A 703 51.22 26.36 36.18
CA ALA A 703 50.00 26.69 36.89
C ALA A 703 48.81 25.84 36.43
N ALA A 704 48.22 25.10 37.36
CA ALA A 704 46.99 24.40 37.12
C ALA A 704 45.81 25.38 36.98
N LEU A 705 44.98 25.23 35.97
CA LEU A 705 43.79 26.03 35.75
C LEU A 705 42.57 25.33 36.34
N PRO A 706 41.89 25.90 37.34
CA PRO A 706 40.64 25.32 37.87
C PRO A 706 39.50 25.62 36.92
N VAL A 707 38.84 24.54 36.43
CA VAL A 707 37.66 24.63 35.59
C VAL A 707 36.62 23.61 36.09
N ASN A 708 35.42 24.10 36.42
CA ASN A 708 34.29 23.26 36.85
C ASN A 708 34.62 22.23 37.97
N GLY A 709 35.52 22.61 38.91
CA GLY A 709 35.92 21.73 40.02
C GLY A 709 37.05 20.75 39.70
N THR A 710 37.56 20.77 38.47
CA THR A 710 38.70 19.95 38.03
C THR A 710 39.90 20.86 37.78
N LEU A 711 41.09 20.40 38.19
CA LEU A 711 42.38 21.08 37.95
C LEU A 711 42.98 20.56 36.62
N LEU A 712 43.07 21.41 35.63
CA LEU A 712 43.74 21.10 34.37
C LEU A 712 45.22 21.49 34.44
N SER A 713 46.11 20.67 33.95
CA SER A 713 47.54 20.85 33.85
C SER A 713 48.07 20.54 32.45
N CYS A 714 49.29 20.92 32.12
CA CYS A 714 49.94 20.52 30.89
C CYS A 714 50.10 19.00 30.79
N ASN A 715 50.05 18.43 29.59
CA ASN A 715 50.37 17.01 29.34
C ASN A 715 51.80 16.65 29.74
N ALA A 716 52.72 17.59 29.55
CA ALA A 716 54.10 17.49 29.99
C ALA A 716 54.61 18.92 30.41
N ALA A 717 55.45 19.00 31.41
CA ALA A 717 56.01 20.30 31.81
C ALA A 717 57.00 20.81 30.71
N PRO A 718 56.74 21.95 30.07
CA PRO A 718 57.68 22.49 29.11
C PRO A 718 58.96 22.98 29.81
N ALA A 719 60.06 23.00 29.07
CA ALA A 719 61.35 23.54 29.54
C ALA A 719 61.26 25.07 29.73
N GLU A 720 61.86 25.62 30.79
CA GLU A 720 61.85 27.05 31.02
C GLU A 720 63.12 27.69 30.51
N PRO A 721 63.13 28.86 29.87
CA PRO A 721 61.91 29.66 29.57
C PRO A 721 61.10 29.08 28.39
N ALA A 722 59.82 29.00 28.63
CA ALA A 722 58.90 28.41 27.62
C ALA A 722 58.40 29.47 26.65
N THR A 723 58.13 29.03 25.41
CA THR A 723 57.47 29.81 24.37
C THR A 723 56.01 29.42 24.21
N LEU A 724 55.24 30.18 23.44
CA LEU A 724 53.86 29.81 23.09
C LEU A 724 53.83 28.48 22.34
N ALA A 725 54.83 28.19 21.51
CA ALA A 725 54.96 26.89 20.84
C ALA A 725 55.10 25.73 21.84
N ASP A 726 55.94 25.91 22.86
CA ASP A 726 56.15 24.89 23.90
C ASP A 726 54.89 24.67 24.76
N ALA A 727 54.21 25.74 25.13
CA ALA A 727 52.95 25.67 25.86
C ALA A 727 51.81 25.03 25.05
N TYR A 728 51.76 25.33 23.76
CA TYR A 728 50.79 24.73 22.82
C TYR A 728 51.07 23.23 22.60
N ALA A 729 52.32 22.88 22.31
CA ALA A 729 52.71 21.48 22.14
C ALA A 729 52.39 20.61 23.37
N ALA A 730 52.55 21.18 24.57
CA ALA A 730 52.25 20.53 25.84
C ALA A 730 50.78 20.67 26.27
N ALA A 731 49.93 21.29 25.47
CA ALA A 731 48.53 21.60 25.77
C ALA A 731 48.32 22.29 27.12
N CYS A 732 49.21 23.26 27.48
CA CYS A 732 49.16 23.96 28.76
C CYS A 732 47.91 24.86 28.90
N PRO A 733 47.01 24.63 29.87
CA PRO A 733 45.73 25.35 29.90
C PRO A 733 45.89 26.83 30.35
N ALA A 734 46.76 27.15 31.30
CA ALA A 734 46.85 28.49 31.86
C ALA A 734 47.36 29.53 30.87
N PRO A 735 48.46 29.34 30.12
CA PRO A 735 48.91 30.26 29.09
C PRO A 735 47.90 30.44 27.94
N LEU A 736 47.19 29.36 27.57
CA LEU A 736 46.21 29.40 26.48
C LEU A 736 44.91 30.07 26.89
N ALA A 737 44.49 29.94 28.18
CA ALA A 737 43.40 30.73 28.75
C ALA A 737 43.69 32.22 28.78
N ASP A 738 44.96 32.61 29.12
CA ASP A 738 45.41 33.99 29.06
C ASP A 738 45.46 34.53 27.63
N LEU A 739 45.83 33.70 26.66
CA LEU A 739 45.80 34.04 25.23
C LEU A 739 44.35 34.27 24.74
N GLY A 740 43.41 33.38 25.10
CA GLY A 740 42.00 33.54 24.77
C GLY A 740 41.37 34.78 25.43
N GLU A 741 41.82 35.14 26.66
CA GLU A 741 41.41 36.40 27.29
C GLU A 741 41.88 37.63 26.53
N ARG A 742 43.08 37.59 25.97
CA ARG A 742 43.65 38.67 25.13
C ARG A 742 42.96 38.76 23.79
N LEU A 743 42.54 37.60 23.21
CA LEU A 743 41.78 37.55 21.99
C LEU A 743 40.41 38.21 22.18
N GLY A 744 39.74 37.91 23.31
CA GLY A 744 38.46 38.52 23.65
C GLY A 744 37.25 37.76 23.10
N ALA A 745 36.06 38.16 23.56
CA ALA A 745 34.83 37.42 23.24
C ALA A 745 34.43 37.54 21.77
N ALA A 746 34.61 38.70 21.15
CA ALA A 746 34.21 38.94 19.76
C ALA A 746 35.06 38.17 18.75
N ASP A 747 36.36 38.11 18.97
CA ASP A 747 37.27 37.40 18.07
C ASP A 747 37.14 35.87 18.27
N LEU A 748 36.85 35.45 19.51
CA LEU A 748 36.55 34.05 19.77
C LEU A 748 35.22 33.61 19.09
N GLU A 749 34.20 34.46 19.11
CA GLU A 749 32.95 34.21 18.38
C GLU A 749 33.20 34.10 16.87
N ALA A 750 33.94 35.07 16.32
CA ALA A 750 34.30 35.06 14.91
C ALA A 750 35.15 33.84 14.52
N ALA A 751 36.03 33.37 15.42
CA ALA A 751 36.79 32.13 15.25
C ALA A 751 35.86 30.89 15.17
N VAL A 752 34.93 30.74 16.13
CA VAL A 752 33.96 29.63 16.16
C VAL A 752 33.13 29.58 14.88
N GLU A 753 32.68 30.74 14.36
CA GLU A 753 31.96 30.85 13.09
C GLU A 753 32.85 30.56 11.88
N ARG A 754 34.07 31.08 11.86
CA ARG A 754 35.05 30.89 10.76
C ARG A 754 35.36 29.39 10.60
N TRP A 755 35.57 28.71 11.69
CA TRP A 755 35.85 27.26 11.73
C TRP A 755 34.62 26.39 11.69
N ALA A 756 33.42 26.97 11.51
CA ALA A 756 32.10 26.29 11.41
C ALA A 756 31.82 25.29 12.56
N LEU A 757 32.32 25.60 13.79
CA LEU A 757 32.20 24.67 14.92
C LEU A 757 30.76 24.55 15.45
N THR A 758 29.87 25.47 15.10
CA THR A 758 28.44 25.49 15.45
C THR A 758 27.56 25.19 14.25
N THR A 759 28.13 24.72 13.15
CA THR A 759 27.40 24.33 11.96
C THR A 759 27.59 22.84 11.74
N PRO A 760 26.51 22.04 11.59
CA PRO A 760 26.66 20.62 11.28
C PRO A 760 27.48 20.41 10.01
N PRO A 761 28.52 19.58 10.03
CA PRO A 761 29.28 19.25 8.83
C PRO A 761 28.38 18.71 7.73
N SER A 762 28.57 19.20 6.50
CA SER A 762 27.82 18.68 5.34
C SER A 762 28.29 17.26 5.03
N LEU A 763 27.45 16.30 5.33
CA LEU A 763 27.73 14.89 5.15
C LEU A 763 26.45 14.17 4.71
N GLU A 764 26.58 13.06 3.98
CA GLU A 764 25.43 12.29 3.49
C GLU A 764 24.62 11.60 4.61
N ILE A 765 25.21 11.42 5.79
CA ILE A 765 24.56 10.90 6.98
C ILE A 765 24.37 12.00 8.04
N PRO A 766 23.45 11.83 9.00
CA PRO A 766 23.20 12.84 10.03
C PRO A 766 24.46 13.24 10.80
N ALA A 767 24.72 14.54 10.91
CA ALA A 767 25.75 15.14 11.72
C ALA A 767 25.15 16.26 12.58
N GLU A 768 25.69 16.44 13.78
CA GLU A 768 25.21 17.42 14.76
C GLU A 768 26.28 18.47 15.09
N ALA A 769 25.84 19.65 15.50
CA ALA A 769 26.66 20.72 16.02
C ALA A 769 26.05 21.36 17.27
N ALA A 770 26.85 22.07 18.04
CA ALA A 770 26.39 22.73 19.26
C ALA A 770 25.43 23.90 18.99
N ASP A 771 24.39 24.01 19.80
CA ASP A 771 23.61 25.24 19.98
C ASP A 771 24.40 26.17 20.94
N TRP A 772 25.28 26.98 20.39
CA TRP A 772 26.20 27.86 21.12
C TRP A 772 26.05 29.33 20.66
N SER A 773 26.23 30.26 21.57
CA SER A 773 26.18 31.68 21.28
C SER A 773 27.20 32.47 22.14
N ALA A 774 27.60 33.67 21.69
CA ALA A 774 28.50 34.59 22.41
C ALA A 774 28.03 34.97 23.83
N ALA A 775 26.76 34.81 24.15
CA ALA A 775 26.24 34.97 25.51
C ALA A 775 26.98 34.06 26.54
N ALA A 776 27.53 32.92 26.05
CA ALA A 776 28.37 32.03 26.87
C ALA A 776 29.67 32.69 27.34
N LEU A 777 30.14 33.76 26.69
CA LEU A 777 31.41 34.45 26.95
C LEU A 777 31.26 35.69 27.84
N SER A 778 30.15 35.85 28.53
CA SER A 778 29.77 37.07 29.27
C SER A 778 30.64 37.39 30.50
N THR A 779 31.48 36.46 30.96
CA THR A 779 32.37 36.67 32.09
C THR A 779 33.79 36.27 31.76
N ARG A 780 34.79 36.91 32.44
CA ARG A 780 36.19 36.55 32.27
C ARG A 780 36.49 35.06 32.51
N THR A 781 35.84 34.47 33.53
CA THR A 781 36.01 33.05 33.84
C THR A 781 35.43 32.18 32.73
N ALA A 782 34.26 32.53 32.18
CA ALA A 782 33.65 31.81 31.08
C ALA A 782 34.49 31.87 29.79
N LEU A 783 34.99 33.04 29.44
CA LEU A 783 35.90 33.25 28.30
C LEU A 783 37.18 32.42 28.43
N ARG A 784 37.85 32.44 29.61
CA ARG A 784 39.04 31.60 29.91
C ARG A 784 38.76 30.11 29.79
N ALA A 785 37.58 29.66 30.30
CA ALA A 785 37.17 28.26 30.21
C ALA A 785 36.90 27.88 28.75
N GLU A 786 36.21 28.73 27.99
CA GLU A 786 35.96 28.50 26.57
C GLU A 786 37.24 28.42 25.75
N ALA A 787 38.19 29.30 25.98
CA ALA A 787 39.45 29.34 25.26
C ALA A 787 40.29 28.06 25.40
N VAL A 788 40.12 27.33 26.48
CA VAL A 788 40.74 25.98 26.65
C VAL A 788 39.83 24.82 26.34
N GLY A 789 38.68 25.08 25.65
CA GLY A 789 37.73 24.06 25.23
C GLY A 789 36.99 23.39 26.39
N GLN A 790 36.77 24.09 27.50
CA GLN A 790 36.09 23.59 28.71
C GLN A 790 34.87 24.44 29.06
N GLY A 791 34.40 25.26 28.11
CA GLY A 791 33.19 26.05 28.25
C GLY A 791 31.93 25.35 27.82
N ARG A 792 31.07 26.06 27.09
CA ARG A 792 29.78 25.56 26.62
C ARG A 792 29.78 25.00 25.19
N LEU A 793 30.80 25.36 24.39
CA LEU A 793 30.99 24.84 23.06
C LEU A 793 31.26 23.33 23.16
N THR A 794 30.54 22.59 22.35
CA THR A 794 30.77 21.15 22.13
C THR A 794 30.96 20.85 20.66
N VAL A 795 31.80 19.88 20.34
CA VAL A 795 32.10 19.48 18.97
C VAL A 795 32.04 17.98 18.81
N SER A 796 31.77 17.50 17.59
CA SER A 796 31.88 16.07 17.27
C SER A 796 33.33 15.69 16.90
N PRO A 797 33.70 14.42 16.98
CA PRO A 797 34.96 13.91 16.45
C PRO A 797 35.22 14.25 14.99
N LEU A 798 34.18 14.33 14.17
CA LEU A 798 34.24 14.78 12.79
C LEU A 798 34.72 16.23 12.70
N HIS A 799 34.22 17.16 13.53
CA HIS A 799 34.72 18.55 13.57
C HIS A 799 36.21 18.59 13.88
N VAL A 800 36.67 17.77 14.83
CA VAL A 800 38.10 17.73 15.20
C VAL A 800 38.97 17.20 14.06
N ALA A 801 38.50 16.18 13.34
CA ALA A 801 39.16 15.67 12.14
C ALA A 801 39.23 16.73 11.02
N ILE A 802 38.17 17.52 10.82
CA ILE A 802 38.13 18.62 9.85
C ILE A 802 39.10 19.74 10.24
N VAL A 803 39.22 20.10 11.52
CA VAL A 803 40.19 21.08 12.03
C VAL A 803 41.60 20.60 11.75
N ALA A 804 41.93 19.34 12.07
CA ALA A 804 43.23 18.74 11.73
C ALA A 804 43.48 18.72 10.22
N GLY A 805 42.46 18.42 9.42
CA GLY A 805 42.47 18.42 7.97
C GLY A 805 42.75 19.81 7.39
N ALA A 806 42.21 20.86 7.98
CA ALA A 806 42.48 22.23 7.55
C ALA A 806 43.95 22.60 7.71
N LEU A 807 44.59 22.19 8.82
CA LEU A 807 46.02 22.38 8.99
C LEU A 807 46.84 21.60 7.97
N ALA A 808 46.44 20.36 7.70
CA ALA A 808 47.12 19.51 6.74
C ALA A 808 46.94 19.98 5.28
N ASN A 809 45.89 20.72 4.98
CA ASN A 809 45.54 21.24 3.66
C ASN A 809 45.85 22.76 3.51
N ASP A 810 46.98 23.17 4.02
CA ASP A 810 47.48 24.54 3.93
C ASP A 810 46.43 25.61 4.31
N GLY A 811 45.65 25.36 5.36
CA GLY A 811 44.63 26.26 5.91
C GLY A 811 43.28 26.24 5.21
N LYS A 812 42.99 25.27 4.33
CA LYS A 812 41.69 25.07 3.69
C LYS A 812 40.95 23.92 4.37
N MET A 813 39.80 24.21 4.94
CA MET A 813 38.93 23.18 5.52
C MET A 813 38.44 22.20 4.44
N PRO A 814 38.70 20.90 4.57
CA PRO A 814 38.15 19.92 3.68
C PRO A 814 36.61 19.79 3.88
N VAL A 815 35.88 19.53 2.81
CA VAL A 815 34.46 19.21 2.87
C VAL A 815 34.32 17.69 3.01
N PRO A 816 33.83 17.18 4.14
CA PRO A 816 33.78 15.74 4.37
C PRO A 816 32.76 15.07 3.43
N ARG A 817 33.08 13.87 2.95
CA ARG A 817 32.17 13.04 2.14
C ARG A 817 32.40 11.57 2.41
N LEU A 818 31.30 10.80 2.36
CA LEU A 818 31.30 9.34 2.52
C LEU A 818 31.04 8.60 1.22
N VAL A 819 30.43 9.24 0.21
CA VAL A 819 30.07 8.59 -1.05
C VAL A 819 30.99 9.02 -2.17
N LEU A 820 31.61 8.06 -2.83
CA LEU A 820 32.50 8.23 -3.97
C LEU A 820 31.70 8.32 -5.28
N ARG A 821 30.83 7.32 -5.50
CA ARG A 821 30.01 7.21 -6.72
C ARG A 821 28.79 6.34 -6.50
N VAL A 822 27.77 6.57 -7.32
CA VAL A 822 26.49 5.84 -7.31
C VAL A 822 26.26 5.24 -8.70
N GLN A 823 25.75 4.03 -8.76
CA GLN A 823 25.45 3.36 -10.01
C GLN A 823 24.20 4.00 -10.67
N ASP A 824 24.25 4.23 -11.98
CA ASP A 824 23.10 4.69 -12.74
C ASP A 824 22.18 3.52 -13.17
N ALA A 825 21.03 3.84 -13.77
CA ALA A 825 20.06 2.84 -14.22
C ALA A 825 20.58 1.92 -15.34
N GLY A 826 21.68 2.29 -16.02
CA GLY A 826 22.33 1.53 -17.07
C GLY A 826 23.48 0.65 -16.56
N GLY A 827 23.77 0.69 -15.24
CA GLY A 827 24.91 0.00 -14.63
C GLY A 827 26.22 0.77 -14.69
N GLY A 828 26.23 2.01 -15.22
CA GLY A 828 27.38 2.90 -15.22
C GLY A 828 27.58 3.56 -13.86
N TRP A 829 28.82 3.98 -13.55
CA TRP A 829 29.11 4.69 -12.31
C TRP A 829 29.12 6.21 -12.53
N GLN A 830 28.39 6.95 -11.70
CA GLN A 830 28.39 8.40 -11.66
C GLN A 830 29.06 8.89 -10.38
N ALA A 831 30.06 9.77 -10.52
CA ALA A 831 30.72 10.35 -9.36
C ALA A 831 29.72 11.19 -8.54
N HIS A 832 29.75 11.02 -7.23
CA HIS A 832 29.01 11.84 -6.29
C HIS A 832 29.91 13.00 -5.85
N HIS A 833 29.42 14.21 -5.97
CA HIS A 833 30.15 15.42 -5.61
C HIS A 833 29.41 16.19 -4.54
N SER A 834 30.14 16.70 -3.53
CA SER A 834 29.58 17.69 -2.62
C SER A 834 29.26 18.98 -3.39
N ALA A 835 28.19 19.63 -3.02
CA ALA A 835 27.85 20.95 -3.54
C ALA A 835 28.70 22.07 -2.93
N GLU A 836 29.43 21.79 -1.85
CA GLU A 836 30.25 22.73 -1.13
C GLU A 836 31.71 22.72 -1.64
N GLU A 837 32.38 23.86 -1.59
CA GLU A 837 33.80 24.00 -1.91
C GLU A 837 34.63 24.14 -0.62
N PRO A 838 35.91 23.67 -0.61
CA PRO A 838 36.81 23.86 0.53
C PRO A 838 36.99 25.32 0.90
N ARG A 839 36.77 25.65 2.16
CA ARG A 839 36.81 27.02 2.68
C ARG A 839 38.17 27.33 3.28
N GLY A 840 38.80 28.43 2.86
CA GLY A 840 40.01 28.93 3.48
C GLY A 840 39.73 29.53 4.87
N VAL A 841 40.38 29.02 5.91
CA VAL A 841 40.26 29.50 7.31
C VAL A 841 41.57 30.09 7.84
N LEU A 842 42.70 29.69 7.29
CA LEU A 842 44.01 30.16 7.65
C LEU A 842 44.91 30.45 6.43
N SER A 843 45.94 31.25 6.60
CA SER A 843 47.02 31.32 5.61
C SER A 843 47.87 30.03 5.65
N PRO A 844 48.45 29.61 4.51
CA PRO A 844 49.32 28.44 4.47
C PRO A 844 50.52 28.50 5.43
N ASP A 845 51.03 29.70 5.69
CA ASP A 845 52.18 29.90 6.58
C ASP A 845 51.80 29.64 8.05
N VAL A 846 50.64 30.13 8.48
CA VAL A 846 50.13 29.87 9.84
C VAL A 846 49.81 28.40 10.02
N ALA A 847 49.16 27.75 9.04
CA ALA A 847 48.87 26.33 9.12
C ALA A 847 50.12 25.47 9.26
N ARG A 848 51.18 25.78 8.47
CA ARG A 848 52.45 25.09 8.56
C ARG A 848 53.17 25.35 9.88
N ALA A 849 53.14 26.57 10.40
CA ALA A 849 53.74 26.93 11.68
C ALA A 849 53.10 26.17 12.85
N LEU A 850 51.75 26.05 12.86
CA LEU A 850 50.99 25.27 13.85
C LEU A 850 51.35 23.78 13.80
N LEU A 851 51.41 23.20 12.60
CA LEU A 851 51.80 21.79 12.42
C LEU A 851 53.26 21.55 12.87
N ALA A 852 54.13 22.51 12.66
CA ALA A 852 55.54 22.43 13.12
C ALA A 852 55.65 22.46 14.64
N ALA A 853 54.72 23.13 15.33
CA ALA A 853 54.65 23.20 16.78
C ALA A 853 54.04 21.95 17.44
N TRP A 854 53.34 21.10 16.68
CA TRP A 854 52.75 19.86 17.21
C TRP A 854 53.87 18.87 17.61
N SER A 855 53.54 18.06 18.60
CA SER A 855 54.41 16.96 19.04
C SER A 855 54.59 15.92 17.93
N ARG A 856 55.81 15.37 17.82
CA ARG A 856 56.13 14.35 16.81
C ARG A 856 56.02 12.93 17.41
N HIS A 857 55.27 12.09 16.75
CA HIS A 857 55.15 10.67 17.03
C HIS A 857 55.73 9.87 15.84
N GLY A 858 56.64 8.95 16.10
CA GLY A 858 57.30 8.22 15.01
C GLY A 858 58.12 9.17 14.12
N ARG A 859 58.20 8.82 12.83
CA ARG A 859 59.03 9.62 11.89
C ARG A 859 58.30 10.82 11.31
N ASP A 860 56.99 10.72 11.09
CA ASP A 860 56.27 11.66 10.22
C ASP A 860 54.91 12.14 10.74
N ILE A 861 54.44 11.66 11.91
CA ILE A 861 53.16 12.04 12.47
C ILE A 861 53.29 13.28 13.34
N ALA A 862 52.53 14.33 13.03
CA ALA A 862 52.35 15.50 13.89
C ALA A 862 51.01 15.38 14.61
N ALA A 863 50.99 15.57 15.92
CA ALA A 863 49.78 15.39 16.71
C ALA A 863 49.66 16.37 17.87
N HIS A 864 48.42 16.67 18.21
CA HIS A 864 48.07 17.43 19.39
C HIS A 864 46.97 16.69 20.17
N TRP A 865 47.09 16.56 21.47
CA TRP A 865 46.20 15.80 22.32
C TRP A 865 46.02 16.43 23.69
N GLY A 866 45.01 15.99 24.39
CA GLY A 866 44.76 16.37 25.76
C GLY A 866 43.44 15.85 26.27
N VAL A 867 43.02 16.37 27.42
CA VAL A 867 41.79 15.95 28.04
C VAL A 867 40.74 17.05 28.04
N ALA A 868 39.45 16.65 28.10
CA ALA A 868 38.31 17.52 28.31
C ALA A 868 37.50 17.09 29.50
N VAL A 869 37.01 18.00 30.31
CA VAL A 869 36.21 17.70 31.51
C VAL A 869 34.85 17.14 31.09
N ALA A 870 34.48 15.97 31.65
CA ALA A 870 33.21 15.28 31.35
C ALA A 870 32.12 15.55 32.39
N GLY A 871 32.29 16.61 33.21
CA GLY A 871 31.39 16.97 34.32
C GLY A 871 31.95 16.60 35.71
N ALA A 872 31.31 17.12 36.74
CA ALA A 872 31.78 16.93 38.14
C ALA A 872 31.82 15.46 38.57
N GLY A 873 32.97 14.98 39.01
CA GLY A 873 33.14 13.64 39.52
C GLY A 873 33.21 12.52 38.46
N ARG A 874 33.27 12.84 37.17
CA ARG A 874 33.51 11.89 36.07
C ARG A 874 34.93 11.97 35.57
N PRO A 875 35.56 10.87 35.14
CA PRO A 875 36.82 10.92 34.42
C PRO A 875 36.67 11.76 33.16
N PRO A 876 37.73 12.54 32.76
CA PRO A 876 37.67 13.36 31.57
C PRO A 876 37.55 12.52 30.29
N HIS A 877 37.19 13.19 29.18
CA HIS A 877 37.34 12.63 27.84
C HIS A 877 38.77 12.83 27.35
N ALA A 878 39.33 11.87 26.64
CA ALA A 878 40.62 11.98 25.98
C ALA A 878 40.43 12.32 24.52
N TRP A 879 41.15 13.36 24.05
CA TRP A 879 41.15 13.75 22.67
C TRP A 879 42.56 13.58 22.05
N PHE A 880 42.59 13.18 20.79
CA PHE A 880 43.76 13.17 19.94
C PHE A 880 43.36 13.66 18.56
N MET A 881 44.13 14.59 18.02
CA MET A 881 44.11 14.98 16.62
C MET A 881 45.49 14.87 16.02
N GLY A 882 45.61 14.33 14.84
CA GLY A 882 46.88 14.04 14.22
C GLY A 882 46.84 14.14 12.70
N VAL A 883 48.01 14.33 12.14
CA VAL A 883 48.25 14.45 10.70
C VAL A 883 49.43 13.60 10.32
N ALA A 884 49.31 12.84 9.22
CA ALA A 884 50.44 12.11 8.62
C ALA A 884 50.50 12.36 7.10
N PRO A 885 51.69 12.33 6.49
CA PRO A 885 51.83 12.34 5.05
C PRO A 885 51.31 11.00 4.47
N ALA A 886 50.71 11.06 3.29
CA ALA A 886 50.34 9.90 2.51
C ALA A 886 51.28 9.68 1.31
N THR A 887 51.26 8.50 0.76
CA THR A 887 51.97 8.19 -0.50
C THR A 887 51.29 8.99 -1.64
N GLY A 888 52.06 9.78 -2.39
CA GLY A 888 51.53 10.60 -3.48
C GLY A 888 51.34 12.09 -3.17
N GLY A 889 51.73 12.57 -1.96
CA GLY A 889 51.75 13.99 -1.61
C GLY A 889 50.47 14.49 -0.94
N THR A 890 49.50 13.64 -0.68
CA THR A 890 48.33 13.89 0.15
C THR A 890 48.68 13.83 1.64
N ARG A 891 47.75 14.24 2.52
CA ARG A 891 47.93 14.15 3.98
C ARG A 891 46.66 13.59 4.60
N TYR A 892 46.80 12.67 5.51
CA TYR A 892 45.70 12.17 6.31
C TYR A 892 45.53 12.95 7.58
N ALA A 893 44.31 13.22 7.99
CA ALA A 893 43.95 13.84 9.25
C ALA A 893 42.99 12.93 10.06
N VAL A 894 43.25 12.81 11.37
CA VAL A 894 42.47 12.01 12.27
C VAL A 894 41.99 12.79 13.47
N GLY A 895 40.74 12.54 13.88
CA GLY A 895 40.15 12.95 15.15
C GLY A 895 39.76 11.72 15.95
N VAL A 896 40.26 11.58 17.18
CA VAL A 896 39.94 10.48 18.09
C VAL A 896 39.39 11.02 19.39
N LEU A 897 38.31 10.42 19.86
CA LEU A 897 37.74 10.65 21.18
C LEU A 897 37.64 9.33 21.93
N VAL A 898 38.04 9.31 23.17
CA VAL A 898 37.77 8.23 24.14
C VAL A 898 37.05 8.81 25.34
N GLU A 899 35.83 8.36 25.58
CA GLU A 899 35.01 8.82 26.70
C GLU A 899 35.59 8.33 28.05
N HIS A 900 35.51 9.16 29.06
CA HIS A 900 35.83 8.82 30.46
C HIS A 900 37.19 8.13 30.64
N ALA A 901 38.17 8.56 29.90
CA ALA A 901 39.54 8.05 29.96
C ALA A 901 40.34 8.76 31.08
N VAL A 902 41.06 8.01 31.90
CA VAL A 902 41.88 8.54 32.98
C VAL A 902 43.09 9.30 32.44
N SER A 903 43.60 8.91 31.27
CA SER A 903 44.73 9.57 30.57
C SER A 903 44.49 9.64 29.08
N PRO A 904 45.16 10.55 28.33
CA PRO A 904 45.01 10.63 26.89
C PRO A 904 45.70 9.49 26.11
N GLU A 905 46.42 8.61 26.76
CA GLU A 905 47.27 7.57 26.16
C GLU A 905 46.46 6.61 25.24
N ALA A 906 45.23 6.25 25.60
CA ALA A 906 44.38 5.42 24.78
C ALA A 906 44.06 6.12 23.44
N ALA A 907 43.65 7.38 23.46
CA ALA A 907 43.35 8.14 22.24
C ALA A 907 44.63 8.35 21.37
N VAL A 908 45.79 8.62 22.02
CA VAL A 908 47.09 8.73 21.34
C VAL A 908 47.50 7.44 20.65
N SER A 909 47.37 6.30 21.33
CA SER A 909 47.69 4.96 20.77
C SER A 909 46.79 4.63 19.56
N ILE A 910 45.49 4.84 19.69
CA ILE A 910 44.54 4.59 18.61
C ILE A 910 44.85 5.48 17.39
N GLY A 911 44.98 6.79 17.59
CA GLY A 911 45.17 7.73 16.50
C GLY A 911 46.54 7.55 15.79
N THR A 912 47.62 7.27 16.54
CA THR A 912 48.95 7.02 15.99
C THR A 912 48.99 5.73 15.16
N ALA A 913 48.43 4.64 15.70
CA ALA A 913 48.39 3.35 14.99
C ALA A 913 47.60 3.46 13.68
N LEU A 914 46.49 4.17 13.69
CA LEU A 914 45.66 4.34 12.50
C LEU A 914 46.33 5.21 11.43
N LEU A 915 47.03 6.31 11.83
CA LEU A 915 47.79 7.14 10.90
C LEU A 915 48.97 6.38 10.30
N GLU A 916 49.65 5.53 11.09
CA GLU A 916 50.72 4.67 10.59
C GLU A 916 50.20 3.68 9.55
N ALA A 917 49.06 3.01 9.85
CA ALA A 917 48.43 2.08 8.92
C ALA A 917 48.03 2.79 7.61
N ALA A 918 47.42 3.98 7.71
CA ALA A 918 47.02 4.75 6.55
C ALA A 918 48.19 5.24 5.70
N SER A 919 49.28 5.63 6.33
CA SER A 919 50.48 6.14 5.63
C SER A 919 51.27 5.12 4.83
N THR A 920 51.05 3.81 5.13
CA THR A 920 51.69 2.71 4.42
C THR A 920 50.93 2.28 3.17
N ARG A 921 49.73 2.81 2.96
CA ARG A 921 48.85 2.60 1.79
C ARG A 921 48.95 3.74 0.81
#